data_4bb2c79651d5d6f0a21eaff088b9a89f
#
_entry.id   4bb2c79651d5d6f0a21eaff088b9a89f
#
_cell.length_a   1.000
_cell.length_b   1.000
_cell.length_c   1.000
_cell.angle_alpha   90.00
_cell.angle_beta   90.00
_cell.angle_gamma   90.00
#
_symmetry.space_group_name_H-M   'P 1'
#
loop_
_entity.id
_entity.type
_entity.pdbx_description
1 polymer ?
#
loop_
_entity_poly.entity_id
_entity_poly.type
_entity_poly.pdbx_seq_one_letter_code
_entity_poly.pdbx_strand_id
1 'polypeptide(L)'
;MIFLRSTPLVLELTVPQIFFGRDAELAQIVRMITTNIGSRPARIAILGPGGYGKTTLAHAVLTVDVIREHFDDARYFVPCESVTSSGALLTELGKTLGLVNSGSDALWSRIHATLTSTDTIICFDNFESPWDQHVETKHSVEKLLSQVTDLHRVTVLITMRGAERPARTQWTQPFLKPLETLDHGAAKEIWQAIAGNYDSFSEKLVEAVDYVPLAIDLLSHLSQVMPPALLWKQWLSKQTKAIQTGQEHRLSNLEYSIQLSINSGRMQANLSAKNLLGVLSVLPDGLHSKHLNKFDDILVDLDITSCLQTLLQCSLIKLNEEKYQPHPIVQHFCLNQGMLLPKHKAVIENFYITLAHSDYDKVSSEAYGEMVLEVNNTKATLLRLLNSNYEDESTLVYASVEFTRFCSNIGDHSDKVMSQAVEFVQKQSGERKLLIKSFKQLGGIYLQASNFEKAKKNLQEAERLCLLDPVAHTQLYGRILENIGDIYRLENALNDAEAYYQKSLGIWKNRNDIYKQGVLYSTLGKLYRRLSKLDEAITFYQSAIQCHESVDAPLSQGENYRGLGWIYISQSKFFEAEDAVQKALKFHLATKSSIHQGNDYQLLGMVYLKLERPEDAISAYQRALECHKLASSTLGQGNSHQLLGRIYLFQGKPNEAESSLKKALEFHTMANNAIGQRGDYCVLGEVYKQREQLHDAKAMFERAIHFAKKAQSHVSEKADKDSLNAVIAQMKKGGAV
;
A
#
# COMPACT_ATOMS: atom_id res chain seq x y z
N MET A 1 -10.23 -21.37 -13.27
CA MET A 1 -8.88 -21.24 -12.70
C MET A 1 -9.07 -21.19 -11.19
N ILE A 2 -8.59 -22.22 -10.52
CA ILE A 2 -8.59 -22.31 -9.06
C ILE A 2 -7.61 -21.23 -8.59
N PHE A 3 -8.12 -20.12 -8.04
CA PHE A 3 -7.30 -19.21 -7.28
C PHE A 3 -6.81 -20.00 -6.05
N LEU A 4 -5.57 -20.45 -6.13
CA LEU A 4 -4.81 -20.80 -4.95
C LEU A 4 -4.96 -19.62 -3.99
N ARG A 5 -5.65 -19.82 -2.86
CA ARG A 5 -5.38 -19.03 -1.68
C ARG A 5 -3.87 -19.16 -1.48
N SER A 6 -3.13 -18.09 -1.78
CA SER A 6 -1.82 -17.98 -1.19
C SER A 6 -2.05 -18.13 0.30
N THR A 7 -1.56 -19.21 0.87
CA THR A 7 -1.39 -19.31 2.31
C THR A 7 -0.88 -17.94 2.77
N PRO A 8 -1.48 -17.33 3.79
CA PRO A 8 -0.88 -16.16 4.41
C PRO A 8 0.60 -16.51 4.59
N LEU A 9 1.50 -15.62 4.22
CA LEU A 9 2.89 -15.68 4.68
C LEU A 9 2.83 -15.46 6.20
N VAL A 10 2.39 -16.49 6.91
CA VAL A 10 2.56 -16.57 8.34
C VAL A 10 4.06 -16.69 8.48
N LEU A 11 4.72 -15.58 8.81
CA LEU A 11 6.03 -15.64 9.41
C LEU A 11 5.99 -16.77 10.43
N GLU A 12 6.82 -17.79 10.25
CA GLU A 12 7.15 -18.64 11.38
C GLU A 12 7.81 -17.71 12.41
N LEU A 13 7.00 -17.20 13.33
CA LEU A 13 7.46 -16.43 14.47
C LEU A 13 8.33 -17.37 15.28
N THR A 14 9.62 -17.35 15.01
CA THR A 14 10.59 -18.19 15.71
C THR A 14 10.86 -17.60 17.08
N VAL A 15 10.80 -18.45 18.09
CA VAL A 15 11.24 -18.08 19.45
C VAL A 15 12.70 -17.63 19.36
N PRO A 16 13.07 -16.45 19.87
CA PRO A 16 14.45 -16.03 19.88
C PRO A 16 15.31 -17.08 20.62
N GLN A 17 16.31 -17.62 19.93
CA GLN A 17 17.20 -18.66 20.53
C GLN A 17 18.05 -18.10 21.68
N ILE A 18 18.33 -16.79 21.63
CA ILE A 18 19.12 -16.07 22.63
C ILE A 18 18.26 -14.91 23.14
N PHE A 19 17.76 -15.03 24.36
CA PHE A 19 16.91 -14.03 24.98
C PHE A 19 17.16 -14.02 26.50
N PHE A 20 17.92 -13.04 26.97
CA PHE A 20 18.27 -12.87 28.39
C PHE A 20 18.12 -11.41 28.81
N GLY A 21 17.78 -11.20 30.09
CA GLY A 21 17.76 -9.89 30.73
C GLY A 21 16.63 -8.95 30.26
N ARG A 22 15.54 -9.49 29.71
CA ARG A 22 14.34 -8.75 29.31
C ARG A 22 13.06 -9.36 29.85
N ASP A 23 13.18 -10.21 30.88
CA ASP A 23 12.04 -10.90 31.46
C ASP A 23 11.05 -9.96 32.13
N ALA A 24 11.54 -8.88 32.75
CA ALA A 24 10.71 -7.86 33.37
C ALA A 24 9.87 -7.08 32.35
N GLU A 25 10.49 -6.64 31.25
CA GLU A 25 9.82 -5.94 30.15
C GLU A 25 8.86 -6.88 29.42
N LEU A 26 9.26 -8.12 29.16
CA LEU A 26 8.40 -9.14 28.56
C LEU A 26 7.16 -9.39 29.42
N ALA A 27 7.35 -9.64 30.72
CA ALA A 27 6.25 -9.85 31.65
C ALA A 27 5.33 -8.63 31.78
N GLN A 28 5.89 -7.41 31.73
CA GLN A 28 5.11 -6.17 31.74
C GLN A 28 4.24 -6.06 30.47
N ILE A 29 4.82 -6.28 29.29
CA ILE A 29 4.10 -6.22 28.00
C ILE A 29 2.99 -7.28 27.96
N VAL A 30 3.30 -8.51 28.31
CA VAL A 30 2.32 -9.63 28.36
C VAL A 30 1.18 -9.29 29.31
N ARG A 31 1.48 -8.77 30.49
CA ARG A 31 0.45 -8.33 31.47
C ARG A 31 -0.42 -7.20 30.89
N MET A 32 0.19 -6.21 30.23
CA MET A 32 -0.57 -5.11 29.59
C MET A 32 -1.51 -5.65 28.50
N ILE A 33 -1.10 -6.65 27.73
CA ILE A 33 -1.93 -7.28 26.70
C ILE A 33 -3.06 -8.06 27.36
N THR A 34 -2.74 -8.98 28.28
CA THR A 34 -3.71 -9.91 28.88
C THR A 34 -4.77 -9.19 29.75
N THR A 35 -4.39 -8.13 30.44
CA THR A 35 -5.34 -7.32 31.25
C THR A 35 -6.35 -6.57 30.38
N ASN A 36 -6.02 -6.32 29.11
CA ASN A 36 -6.88 -5.59 28.18
C ASN A 36 -7.69 -6.51 27.24
N ILE A 37 -7.55 -7.83 27.36
CA ILE A 37 -8.37 -8.80 26.63
C ILE A 37 -9.84 -8.64 27.01
N GLY A 38 -10.71 -8.58 25.99
CA GLY A 38 -12.17 -8.41 26.19
C GLY A 38 -12.61 -6.99 26.56
N SER A 39 -11.68 -6.04 26.65
CA SER A 39 -11.97 -4.61 26.87
C SER A 39 -11.41 -3.77 25.71
N ARG A 40 -10.55 -2.80 26.00
CA ARG A 40 -9.86 -2.02 24.97
C ARG A 40 -8.50 -2.66 24.65
N PRO A 41 -8.22 -3.08 23.38
CA PRO A 41 -6.96 -3.72 23.02
C PRO A 41 -5.74 -2.88 23.41
N ALA A 42 -4.65 -3.54 23.81
CA ALA A 42 -3.43 -2.87 24.22
C ALA A 42 -2.71 -2.21 23.04
N ARG A 43 -2.10 -1.05 23.31
CA ARG A 43 -1.26 -0.29 22.37
C ARG A 43 0.04 0.04 23.06
N ILE A 44 1.12 -0.58 22.62
CA ILE A 44 2.40 -0.56 23.33
C ILE A 44 3.51 -0.13 22.38
N ALA A 45 4.34 0.83 22.82
CA ALA A 45 5.53 1.24 22.10
C ALA A 45 6.78 0.76 22.84
N ILE A 46 7.57 -0.08 22.18
CA ILE A 46 8.89 -0.55 22.62
C ILE A 46 9.93 0.43 22.07
N LEU A 47 10.43 1.31 22.91
CA LEU A 47 11.35 2.38 22.56
C LEU A 47 12.78 2.05 23.02
N GLY A 48 13.76 2.70 22.41
CA GLY A 48 15.16 2.61 22.84
C GLY A 48 16.15 2.74 21.67
N PRO A 49 17.46 2.88 21.96
CA PRO A 49 18.50 2.98 20.94
C PRO A 49 18.60 1.77 19.98
N GLY A 50 19.32 1.94 18.88
CA GLY A 50 19.63 0.84 17.97
C GLY A 50 20.49 -0.26 18.66
N GLY A 51 20.20 -1.54 18.36
CA GLY A 51 20.97 -2.65 18.93
C GLY A 51 20.60 -3.06 20.37
N TYR A 52 19.57 -2.47 20.97
CA TYR A 52 19.12 -2.72 22.36
C TYR A 52 18.12 -3.88 22.49
N GLY A 53 17.86 -4.63 21.42
CA GLY A 53 17.02 -5.83 21.45
C GLY A 53 15.51 -5.57 21.35
N LYS A 54 15.05 -4.41 20.82
CA LYS A 54 13.62 -4.09 20.65
C LYS A 54 12.88 -5.12 19.80
N THR A 55 13.44 -5.44 18.63
CA THR A 55 12.89 -6.43 17.70
C THR A 55 12.85 -7.82 18.34
N THR A 56 13.92 -8.22 19.06
CA THR A 56 13.99 -9.49 19.77
C THR A 56 12.92 -9.60 20.86
N LEU A 57 12.71 -8.51 21.62
CA LEU A 57 11.65 -8.45 22.63
C LEU A 57 10.25 -8.54 22.00
N ALA A 58 10.02 -7.87 20.87
CA ALA A 58 8.76 -7.97 20.15
C ALA A 58 8.47 -9.39 19.66
N HIS A 59 9.49 -10.09 19.12
CA HIS A 59 9.39 -11.51 18.76
C HIS A 59 9.10 -12.39 19.97
N ALA A 60 9.79 -12.16 21.08
CA ALA A 60 9.54 -12.89 22.33
C ALA A 60 8.08 -12.72 22.79
N VAL A 61 7.53 -11.50 22.76
CA VAL A 61 6.12 -11.22 23.09
C VAL A 61 5.18 -12.03 22.20
N LEU A 62 5.40 -12.02 20.87
CA LEU A 62 4.52 -12.71 19.91
C LEU A 62 4.60 -14.24 20.03
N THR A 63 5.63 -14.78 20.69
CA THR A 63 5.86 -16.23 20.81
C THR A 63 5.56 -16.82 22.19
N VAL A 64 5.25 -16.00 23.21
CA VAL A 64 4.84 -16.46 24.54
C VAL A 64 3.53 -17.25 24.44
N ASP A 65 3.43 -18.38 25.17
CA ASP A 65 2.30 -19.30 25.09
C ASP A 65 0.95 -18.63 25.32
N VAL A 66 0.82 -17.77 26.32
CA VAL A 66 -0.44 -17.03 26.61
C VAL A 66 -0.89 -16.16 25.41
N ILE A 67 0.05 -15.57 24.69
CA ILE A 67 -0.22 -14.77 23.49
C ILE A 67 -0.56 -15.68 22.31
N ARG A 68 0.14 -16.81 22.18
CA ARG A 68 -0.13 -17.82 21.15
C ARG A 68 -1.52 -18.42 21.33
N GLU A 69 -1.89 -18.80 22.55
CA GLU A 69 -3.20 -19.38 22.85
C GLU A 69 -4.36 -18.42 22.60
N HIS A 70 -4.16 -17.11 22.84
CA HIS A 70 -5.22 -16.13 22.67
C HIS A 70 -5.40 -15.66 21.22
N PHE A 71 -4.30 -15.38 20.51
CA PHE A 71 -4.35 -14.81 19.16
C PHE A 71 -4.15 -15.86 18.05
N ASP A 72 -3.78 -17.08 18.38
CA ASP A 72 -3.53 -18.18 17.46
C ASP A 72 -2.71 -17.74 16.22
N ASP A 73 -3.21 -17.95 15.02
CA ASP A 73 -2.59 -17.51 13.75
C ASP A 73 -2.73 -16.01 13.46
N ALA A 74 -3.54 -15.27 14.25
CA ALA A 74 -3.75 -13.84 14.05
C ALA A 74 -2.67 -12.97 14.72
N ARG A 75 -1.40 -13.40 14.64
CA ARG A 75 -0.22 -12.70 15.14
C ARG A 75 0.65 -12.26 13.97
N TYR A 76 0.77 -10.95 13.78
CA TYR A 76 1.41 -10.38 12.59
C TYR A 76 2.61 -9.52 12.96
N PHE A 77 3.70 -9.71 12.21
CA PHE A 77 4.91 -8.91 12.32
C PHE A 77 5.13 -8.16 11.02
N VAL A 78 5.09 -6.83 11.06
CA VAL A 78 5.16 -5.93 9.89
C VAL A 78 6.51 -5.20 9.92
N PRO A 79 7.48 -5.58 9.06
CA PRO A 79 8.75 -4.88 8.98
C PRO A 79 8.57 -3.52 8.30
N CYS A 80 8.92 -2.43 8.99
CA CYS A 80 8.76 -1.07 8.47
C CYS A 80 10.08 -0.43 8.01
N GLU A 81 11.19 -1.14 8.02
CA GLU A 81 12.53 -0.60 7.75
C GLU A 81 12.65 0.10 6.39
N SER A 82 12.04 -0.47 5.36
CA SER A 82 12.03 0.08 4.00
C SER A 82 10.81 0.96 3.68
N VAL A 83 9.89 1.10 4.63
CA VAL A 83 8.63 1.84 4.46
C VAL A 83 8.88 3.34 4.65
N THR A 84 8.44 4.17 3.70
CA THR A 84 8.68 5.62 3.71
C THR A 84 7.41 6.47 3.60
N SER A 85 6.24 5.87 3.55
CA SER A 85 4.96 6.57 3.40
C SER A 85 3.80 5.78 4.02
N SER A 86 2.66 6.43 4.25
CA SER A 86 1.45 5.77 4.71
C SER A 86 0.89 4.75 3.70
N GLY A 87 1.02 5.03 2.40
CA GLY A 87 0.62 4.08 1.34
C GLY A 87 1.49 2.83 1.32
N ALA A 88 2.82 3.01 1.46
CA ALA A 88 3.75 1.89 1.58
C ALA A 88 3.50 1.08 2.86
N LEU A 89 3.19 1.74 3.99
CA LEU A 89 2.84 1.06 5.23
C LEU A 89 1.55 0.23 5.09
N LEU A 90 0.55 0.80 4.44
CA LEU A 90 -0.70 0.09 4.14
C LEU A 90 -0.45 -1.15 3.26
N THR A 91 0.40 -1.00 2.26
CA THR A 91 0.78 -2.10 1.35
C THR A 91 1.53 -3.20 2.10
N GLU A 92 2.47 -2.84 2.98
CA GLU A 92 3.24 -3.82 3.76
C GLU A 92 2.36 -4.56 4.76
N LEU A 93 1.45 -3.85 5.44
CA LEU A 93 0.42 -4.46 6.28
C LEU A 93 -0.47 -5.42 5.46
N GLY A 94 -0.90 -5.01 4.27
CA GLY A 94 -1.69 -5.86 3.38
C GLY A 94 -0.95 -7.13 2.96
N LYS A 95 0.33 -7.03 2.62
CA LYS A 95 1.18 -8.20 2.32
C LYS A 95 1.26 -9.17 3.50
N THR A 96 1.56 -8.64 4.69
CA THR A 96 1.66 -9.44 5.92
C THR A 96 0.35 -10.17 6.23
N LEU A 97 -0.79 -9.57 5.92
CA LEU A 97 -2.12 -10.19 6.05
C LEU A 97 -2.50 -11.11 4.88
N GLY A 98 -1.63 -11.33 3.89
CA GLY A 98 -1.91 -12.13 2.70
C GLY A 98 -2.91 -11.52 1.71
N LEU A 99 -3.09 -10.18 1.73
CA LEU A 99 -4.12 -9.45 0.98
C LEU A 99 -3.58 -8.75 -0.28
N VAL A 100 -2.61 -9.34 -0.95
CA VAL A 100 -1.94 -8.74 -2.13
C VAL A 100 -2.87 -8.68 -3.34
N ASN A 101 -2.81 -7.57 -4.12
CA ASN A 101 -3.48 -7.27 -5.41
C ASN A 101 -4.81 -6.51 -5.37
N SER A 102 -4.84 -5.35 -4.67
CA SER A 102 -6.00 -4.44 -4.74
C SER A 102 -5.51 -2.98 -4.72
N GLY A 103 -6.13 -2.09 -5.46
CA GLY A 103 -5.86 -0.64 -5.35
C GLY A 103 -6.04 -0.14 -3.91
N SER A 104 -5.43 0.99 -3.55
CA SER A 104 -5.28 1.48 -2.15
C SER A 104 -6.58 1.51 -1.34
N ASP A 105 -7.68 1.95 -1.90
CA ASP A 105 -8.98 2.05 -1.19
C ASP A 105 -9.61 0.68 -0.96
N ALA A 106 -9.46 -0.24 -1.94
CA ALA A 106 -9.89 -1.61 -1.80
C ALA A 106 -9.03 -2.38 -0.79
N LEU A 107 -7.72 -2.06 -0.70
CA LEU A 107 -6.80 -2.70 0.23
C LEU A 107 -7.14 -2.36 1.68
N TRP A 108 -7.38 -1.09 2.02
CA TRP A 108 -7.79 -0.72 3.38
C TRP A 108 -9.09 -1.41 3.80
N SER A 109 -10.07 -1.47 2.92
CA SER A 109 -11.34 -2.12 3.22
C SER A 109 -11.18 -3.61 3.54
N ARG A 110 -10.29 -4.30 2.82
CA ARG A 110 -9.97 -5.72 3.07
C ARG A 110 -9.20 -5.90 4.38
N ILE A 111 -8.18 -5.05 4.63
CA ILE A 111 -7.44 -5.04 5.89
C ILE A 111 -8.39 -4.83 7.07
N HIS A 112 -9.26 -3.83 6.97
CA HIS A 112 -10.26 -3.54 8.00
C HIS A 112 -11.16 -4.76 8.28
N ALA A 113 -11.68 -5.41 7.23
CA ALA A 113 -12.51 -6.60 7.38
C ALA A 113 -11.76 -7.75 8.05
N THR A 114 -10.52 -8.01 7.64
CA THR A 114 -9.67 -9.04 8.25
C THR A 114 -9.41 -8.75 9.72
N LEU A 115 -8.99 -7.52 10.05
CA LEU A 115 -8.63 -7.13 11.41
C LEU A 115 -9.84 -6.98 12.37
N THR A 116 -11.05 -6.89 11.85
CA THR A 116 -12.26 -6.85 12.68
C THR A 116 -12.93 -8.21 12.86
N SER A 117 -12.48 -9.24 12.13
CA SER A 117 -13.07 -10.59 12.18
C SER A 117 -12.65 -11.38 13.42
N THR A 118 -11.39 -11.26 13.85
CA THR A 118 -10.79 -12.02 14.96
C THR A 118 -9.94 -11.09 15.83
N ASP A 119 -9.71 -11.51 17.08
CA ASP A 119 -8.75 -10.81 17.94
C ASP A 119 -7.35 -10.96 17.34
N THR A 120 -6.69 -9.85 17.11
CA THR A 120 -5.46 -9.77 16.33
C THR A 120 -4.40 -9.00 17.09
N ILE A 121 -3.14 -9.45 17.01
CA ILE A 121 -1.99 -8.69 17.46
C ILE A 121 -1.07 -8.35 16.29
N ILE A 122 -0.71 -7.08 16.15
CA ILE A 122 0.18 -6.59 15.10
C ILE A 122 1.39 -5.92 15.74
N CYS A 123 2.59 -6.31 15.32
CA CYS A 123 3.83 -5.61 15.63
C CYS A 123 4.35 -4.89 14.39
N PHE A 124 4.46 -3.57 14.44
CA PHE A 124 5.18 -2.77 13.45
C PHE A 124 6.61 -2.58 13.95
N ASP A 125 7.57 -3.21 13.28
CA ASP A 125 8.99 -3.14 13.65
C ASP A 125 9.72 -2.04 12.88
N ASN A 126 10.63 -1.32 13.53
CA ASN A 126 11.34 -0.14 12.98
C ASN A 126 10.39 0.95 12.46
N PHE A 127 9.35 1.25 13.23
CA PHE A 127 8.30 2.20 12.84
C PHE A 127 8.81 3.65 12.69
N GLU A 128 9.99 3.97 13.17
CA GLU A 128 10.66 5.24 12.89
C GLU A 128 10.86 5.47 11.39
N SER A 129 11.06 4.44 10.58
CA SER A 129 11.34 4.57 9.15
C SER A 129 10.21 5.27 8.37
N PRO A 130 8.92 4.89 8.49
CA PRO A 130 7.83 5.65 7.90
C PRO A 130 7.49 6.93 8.67
N TRP A 131 7.72 6.97 9.99
CA TRP A 131 7.28 8.05 10.86
C TRP A 131 8.24 9.26 10.88
N ASP A 132 9.54 9.03 10.78
CA ASP A 132 10.59 10.05 10.88
C ASP A 132 10.91 10.71 9.53
N GLN A 133 9.87 10.90 8.72
CA GLN A 133 9.90 11.55 7.41
C GLN A 133 9.47 13.03 7.54
N HIS A 134 9.24 13.69 6.40
CA HIS A 134 8.70 15.06 6.38
C HIS A 134 7.36 15.18 7.13
N VAL A 135 7.06 16.35 7.64
CA VAL A 135 5.88 16.64 8.49
C VAL A 135 4.56 16.11 7.90
N GLU A 136 4.33 16.27 6.60
CA GLU A 136 3.12 15.79 5.91
C GLU A 136 3.04 14.26 5.91
N THR A 137 4.16 13.58 5.71
CA THR A 137 4.25 12.12 5.73
C THR A 137 4.02 11.59 7.14
N LYS A 138 4.67 12.19 8.14
CA LYS A 138 4.47 11.87 9.56
C LYS A 138 3.00 11.92 9.93
N HIS A 139 2.30 12.97 9.52
CA HIS A 139 0.88 13.16 9.80
C HIS A 139 -0.02 12.08 9.17
N SER A 140 0.28 11.69 7.92
CA SER A 140 -0.47 10.64 7.22
C SER A 140 -0.19 9.25 7.79
N VAL A 141 1.04 8.97 8.23
CA VAL A 141 1.42 7.72 8.91
C VAL A 141 0.75 7.61 10.27
N GLU A 142 0.75 8.68 11.07
CA GLU A 142 0.03 8.73 12.36
C GLU A 142 -1.47 8.54 12.20
N LYS A 143 -2.06 9.10 11.13
CA LYS A 143 -3.47 8.89 10.81
C LYS A 143 -3.77 7.42 10.51
N LEU A 144 -2.94 6.75 9.71
CA LEU A 144 -3.10 5.33 9.41
C LEU A 144 -2.92 4.48 10.68
N LEU A 145 -1.89 4.76 11.49
CA LEU A 145 -1.70 4.07 12.76
C LEU A 145 -2.91 4.25 13.69
N SER A 146 -3.46 5.47 13.78
CA SER A 146 -4.68 5.74 14.56
C SER A 146 -5.86 4.91 14.04
N GLN A 147 -6.05 4.82 12.72
CA GLN A 147 -7.10 3.99 12.12
C GLN A 147 -6.98 2.51 12.49
N VAL A 148 -5.76 1.97 12.52
CA VAL A 148 -5.50 0.58 12.95
C VAL A 148 -5.74 0.42 14.45
N THR A 149 -5.24 1.36 15.26
CA THR A 149 -5.38 1.31 16.73
C THR A 149 -6.81 1.61 17.23
N ASP A 150 -7.66 2.19 16.41
CA ASP A 150 -9.08 2.43 16.75
C ASP A 150 -9.96 1.20 16.53
N LEU A 151 -9.42 0.14 15.91
CA LEU A 151 -10.11 -1.14 15.78
C LEU A 151 -10.18 -1.84 17.13
N HIS A 152 -11.38 -2.25 17.54
CA HIS A 152 -11.68 -2.77 18.86
C HIS A 152 -11.19 -4.21 19.12
N ARG A 153 -10.60 -4.87 18.12
CA ARG A 153 -10.05 -6.25 18.19
C ARG A 153 -8.55 -6.30 17.90
N VAL A 154 -7.89 -5.14 17.75
CA VAL A 154 -6.50 -5.10 17.31
C VAL A 154 -5.59 -4.59 18.42
N THR A 155 -4.78 -5.48 18.97
CA THR A 155 -3.65 -5.14 19.82
C THR A 155 -2.48 -4.69 18.94
N VAL A 156 -1.86 -3.56 19.28
CA VAL A 156 -0.76 -2.99 18.50
C VAL A 156 0.49 -2.87 19.34
N LEU A 157 1.58 -3.43 18.82
CA LEU A 157 2.95 -3.19 19.27
C LEU A 157 3.66 -2.36 18.21
N ILE A 158 4.50 -1.41 18.60
CA ILE A 158 5.48 -0.80 17.69
C ILE A 158 6.87 -0.87 18.31
N THR A 159 7.90 -1.05 17.51
CA THR A 159 9.28 -0.81 17.93
C THR A 159 9.80 0.46 17.25
N MET A 160 10.48 1.33 17.98
CA MET A 160 11.02 2.58 17.45
C MET A 160 12.34 2.96 18.12
N ARG A 161 13.19 3.68 17.37
CA ARG A 161 14.34 4.36 17.97
C ARG A 161 13.89 5.66 18.66
N GLY A 162 14.63 6.06 19.70
CA GLY A 162 14.36 7.28 20.45
C GLY A 162 13.41 7.06 21.63
N ALA A 163 12.87 8.16 22.17
CA ALA A 163 12.02 8.18 23.35
C ALA A 163 10.58 8.69 23.07
N GLU A 164 10.32 9.15 21.86
CA GLU A 164 9.03 9.71 21.45
C GLU A 164 8.08 8.63 20.92
N ARG A 165 6.78 8.85 21.11
CA ARG A 165 5.70 8.02 20.60
C ARG A 165 4.84 8.81 19.61
N PRO A 166 4.26 8.17 18.56
CA PRO A 166 3.28 8.80 17.71
C PRO A 166 2.13 9.43 18.51
N ALA A 167 1.84 10.71 18.27
CA ALA A 167 0.99 11.52 19.13
C ALA A 167 -0.51 11.18 19.01
N ARG A 168 -0.96 10.69 17.85
CA ARG A 168 -2.39 10.44 17.56
C ARG A 168 -2.92 9.12 18.11
N THR A 169 -2.07 8.32 18.74
CA THR A 169 -2.47 7.03 19.34
C THR A 169 -2.60 7.14 20.83
N GLN A 170 -3.70 6.64 21.38
CA GLN A 170 -3.88 6.53 22.83
C GLN A 170 -3.16 5.29 23.35
N TRP A 171 -1.92 5.46 23.77
CA TRP A 171 -1.06 4.38 24.27
C TRP A 171 -1.55 3.86 25.61
N THR A 172 -1.43 2.55 25.84
CA THR A 172 -1.79 1.88 27.09
C THR A 172 -0.86 2.33 28.23
N GLN A 173 -1.44 2.65 29.39
CA GLN A 173 -0.70 3.04 30.59
C GLN A 173 -0.66 1.90 31.63
N PRO A 174 0.41 1.84 32.46
CA PRO A 174 1.59 2.70 32.44
C PRO A 174 2.46 2.45 31.22
N PHE A 175 3.08 3.49 30.67
CA PHE A 175 3.95 3.35 29.52
C PHE A 175 5.17 2.44 29.81
N LEU A 176 5.53 1.61 28.85
CA LEU A 176 6.81 0.92 28.89
C LEU A 176 7.95 1.97 28.83
N LYS A 177 8.91 1.87 29.72
CA LYS A 177 10.11 2.71 29.65
C LYS A 177 10.94 2.33 28.43
N PRO A 178 11.68 3.29 27.83
CA PRO A 178 12.64 2.94 26.78
C PRO A 178 13.63 1.89 27.28
N LEU A 179 13.99 0.94 26.39
CA LEU A 179 14.95 -0.11 26.74
C LEU A 179 16.32 0.51 27.04
N GLU A 180 16.90 0.07 28.13
CA GLU A 180 18.26 0.40 28.56
C GLU A 180 19.23 -0.72 28.14
N THR A 181 20.52 -0.57 28.43
CA THR A 181 21.52 -1.63 28.27
C THR A 181 21.17 -2.82 29.16
N LEU A 182 21.72 -3.98 28.88
CA LEU A 182 21.54 -5.15 29.73
C LEU A 182 22.26 -4.98 31.07
N ASP A 183 21.84 -5.74 32.06
CA ASP A 183 22.67 -5.91 33.27
C ASP A 183 23.85 -6.86 32.99
N HIS A 184 24.81 -6.84 33.89
CA HIS A 184 26.02 -7.68 33.80
C HIS A 184 25.69 -9.19 33.73
N GLY A 185 24.66 -9.65 34.47
CA GLY A 185 24.27 -11.05 34.50
C GLY A 185 23.74 -11.52 33.14
N ALA A 186 22.79 -10.82 32.58
CA ALA A 186 22.21 -11.09 31.26
C ALA A 186 23.26 -11.01 30.13
N ALA A 187 24.13 -10.01 30.20
CA ALA A 187 25.22 -9.86 29.24
C ALA A 187 26.19 -11.04 29.26
N LYS A 188 26.50 -11.52 30.45
CA LYS A 188 27.32 -12.74 30.63
C LYS A 188 26.60 -13.99 30.09
N GLU A 189 25.31 -14.15 30.35
CA GLU A 189 24.52 -15.27 29.84
C GLU A 189 24.46 -15.29 28.31
N ILE A 190 24.28 -14.13 27.65
CA ILE A 190 24.35 -14.01 26.17
C ILE A 190 25.74 -14.46 25.69
N TRP A 191 26.80 -13.94 26.30
CA TRP A 191 28.16 -14.31 25.90
C TRP A 191 28.39 -15.80 26.04
N GLN A 192 28.01 -16.41 27.20
CA GLN A 192 28.18 -17.81 27.46
C GLN A 192 27.36 -18.72 26.53
N ALA A 193 26.13 -18.30 26.21
CA ALA A 193 25.26 -19.02 25.28
C ALA A 193 25.88 -19.08 23.86
N ILE A 194 26.64 -18.06 23.46
CA ILE A 194 27.25 -17.99 22.13
C ILE A 194 28.66 -18.54 22.12
N ALA A 195 29.54 -18.07 23.03
CA ALA A 195 30.97 -18.37 23.02
C ALA A 195 31.34 -19.59 23.87
N GLY A 196 30.44 -20.06 24.73
CA GLY A 196 30.65 -21.23 25.61
C GLY A 196 31.47 -20.94 26.86
N ASN A 197 32.35 -19.94 26.86
CA ASN A 197 33.21 -19.58 27.99
C ASN A 197 33.13 -18.07 28.28
N TYR A 198 33.38 -17.68 29.50
CA TYR A 198 33.44 -16.29 29.95
C TYR A 198 34.60 -16.10 30.92
N ASP A 199 35.58 -15.30 30.55
CA ASP A 199 36.77 -15.00 31.33
C ASP A 199 36.87 -13.50 31.65
N SER A 200 37.93 -13.09 32.35
CA SER A 200 38.17 -11.69 32.72
C SER A 200 38.36 -10.76 31.53
N PHE A 201 38.73 -11.26 30.36
CA PHE A 201 38.85 -10.47 29.15
C PHE A 201 37.50 -10.36 28.44
N SER A 202 36.65 -11.39 28.47
CA SER A 202 35.27 -11.35 28.04
C SER A 202 34.50 -10.29 28.84
N GLU A 203 34.69 -10.28 30.17
CA GLU A 203 34.12 -9.29 31.07
C GLU A 203 34.48 -7.87 30.67
N LYS A 204 35.79 -7.59 30.46
CA LYS A 204 36.28 -6.29 30.01
C LYS A 204 35.71 -5.89 28.64
N LEU A 205 35.54 -6.83 27.72
CA LEU A 205 34.94 -6.55 26.40
C LEU A 205 33.47 -6.19 26.53
N VAL A 206 32.69 -6.91 27.34
CA VAL A 206 31.27 -6.66 27.59
C VAL A 206 31.06 -5.29 28.26
N GLU A 207 31.90 -4.95 29.24
CA GLU A 207 31.91 -3.64 29.88
C GLU A 207 32.27 -2.53 28.87
N ALA A 208 33.27 -2.74 28.01
CA ALA A 208 33.73 -1.76 27.04
C ALA A 208 32.66 -1.43 25.97
N VAL A 209 31.71 -2.34 25.70
CA VAL A 209 30.56 -2.08 24.81
C VAL A 209 29.30 -1.65 25.56
N ASP A 210 29.43 -1.26 26.82
CA ASP A 210 28.35 -0.74 27.67
C ASP A 210 27.12 -1.68 27.70
N TYR A 211 27.37 -2.97 27.73
CA TYR A 211 26.33 -4.02 27.79
C TYR A 211 25.27 -3.95 26.68
N VAL A 212 25.61 -3.42 25.51
CA VAL A 212 24.70 -3.33 24.35
C VAL A 212 24.52 -4.71 23.73
N PRO A 213 23.29 -5.28 23.67
CA PRO A 213 23.04 -6.66 23.22
C PRO A 213 23.66 -7.02 21.88
N LEU A 214 23.50 -6.18 20.85
CA LEU A 214 24.07 -6.43 19.52
C LEU A 214 25.61 -6.45 19.54
N ALA A 215 26.25 -5.60 20.32
CA ALA A 215 27.71 -5.57 20.40
C ALA A 215 28.24 -6.82 21.13
N ILE A 216 27.54 -7.29 22.17
CA ILE A 216 27.85 -8.53 22.88
C ILE A 216 27.72 -9.71 21.94
N ASP A 217 26.61 -9.79 21.18
CA ASP A 217 26.36 -10.84 20.18
C ASP A 217 27.52 -10.92 19.17
N LEU A 218 27.91 -9.80 18.59
CA LEU A 218 29.03 -9.74 17.63
C LEU A 218 30.38 -10.15 18.24
N LEU A 219 30.70 -9.67 19.44
CA LEU A 219 31.97 -9.98 20.11
C LEU A 219 32.02 -11.44 20.58
N SER A 220 30.93 -12.00 21.07
CA SER A 220 30.85 -13.40 21.51
C SER A 220 30.99 -14.35 20.33
N HIS A 221 30.40 -14.06 19.16
CA HIS A 221 30.63 -14.82 17.94
C HIS A 221 32.10 -14.77 17.48
N LEU A 222 32.74 -13.59 17.56
CA LEU A 222 34.17 -13.48 17.29
C LEU A 222 34.99 -14.30 18.27
N SER A 223 34.57 -14.38 19.53
CA SER A 223 35.25 -15.14 20.58
C SER A 223 35.26 -16.65 20.34
N GLN A 224 34.35 -17.18 19.51
CA GLN A 224 34.41 -18.62 19.10
C GLN A 224 35.65 -18.94 18.26
N VAL A 225 36.23 -17.98 17.58
CA VAL A 225 37.39 -18.16 16.68
C VAL A 225 38.66 -17.44 17.17
N MET A 226 38.53 -16.45 18.05
CA MET A 226 39.65 -15.65 18.55
C MET A 226 39.56 -15.51 20.08
N PRO A 227 40.61 -15.87 20.84
CA PRO A 227 40.58 -15.74 22.29
C PRO A 227 40.24 -14.34 22.78
N PRO A 228 39.39 -14.19 23.82
CA PRO A 228 39.00 -12.88 24.36
C PRO A 228 40.18 -11.96 24.71
N ALA A 229 41.28 -12.50 25.20
CA ALA A 229 42.52 -11.76 25.49
C ALA A 229 43.10 -11.07 24.23
N LEU A 230 43.04 -11.73 23.06
CA LEU A 230 43.51 -11.16 21.81
C LEU A 230 42.54 -10.09 21.26
N LEU A 231 41.23 -10.35 21.38
CA LEU A 231 40.19 -9.34 21.07
C LEU A 231 40.34 -8.10 21.92
N TRP A 232 40.59 -8.26 23.22
CA TRP A 232 40.85 -7.16 24.14
C TRP A 232 42.08 -6.35 23.75
N LYS A 233 43.18 -7.03 23.40
CA LYS A 233 44.42 -6.34 22.93
C LYS A 233 44.14 -5.54 21.64
N GLN A 234 43.37 -6.07 20.72
CA GLN A 234 42.98 -5.33 19.49
C GLN A 234 42.05 -4.16 19.81
N TRP A 235 41.13 -4.31 20.75
CA TRP A 235 40.25 -3.25 21.24
C TRP A 235 41.07 -2.07 21.77
N LEU A 236 42.00 -2.33 22.69
CA LEU A 236 42.89 -1.32 23.29
C LEU A 236 43.78 -0.60 22.25
N SER A 237 44.28 -1.32 21.25
CA SER A 237 45.19 -0.74 20.25
C SER A 237 44.52 0.29 19.35
N LYS A 238 43.20 0.23 19.19
CA LYS A 238 42.42 1.18 18.37
C LYS A 238 41.79 2.30 19.19
N GLN A 239 41.46 2.03 20.46
CA GLN A 239 40.94 3.04 21.38
C GLN A 239 41.90 4.20 21.62
N THR A 240 43.20 3.95 21.63
CA THR A 240 44.26 5.01 21.75
C THR A 240 44.29 6.01 20.59
N LYS A 241 43.69 5.66 19.42
CA LYS A 241 43.51 6.61 18.30
C LYS A 241 42.16 7.37 18.36
N ALA A 242 41.14 6.80 19.01
CA ALA A 242 39.83 7.42 19.16
C ALA A 242 39.72 8.43 20.31
N ILE A 243 40.62 8.34 21.33
CA ILE A 243 40.63 9.22 22.50
C ILE A 243 41.09 10.67 22.13
N GLN A 244 41.64 10.90 20.96
CA GLN A 244 42.07 12.26 20.53
C GLN A 244 40.92 13.16 20.05
N THR A 245 39.69 12.69 19.92
CA THR A 245 38.51 13.48 19.54
C THR A 245 37.38 13.22 20.55
N GLY A 246 37.45 13.93 21.68
CA GLY A 246 36.59 13.72 22.84
C GLY A 246 35.13 14.15 22.71
N GLN A 247 34.23 13.41 22.02
CA GLN A 247 32.77 13.57 22.20
C GLN A 247 31.82 12.46 21.64
N GLU A 248 32.23 11.23 21.37
CA GLU A 248 31.25 10.19 20.90
C GLU A 248 31.53 8.78 21.43
N HIS A 249 31.35 8.55 22.74
CA HIS A 249 31.75 7.28 23.37
C HIS A 249 30.86 6.05 23.05
N ARG A 250 29.60 6.18 22.64
CA ARG A 250 28.69 5.02 22.45
C ARG A 250 28.64 4.47 21.02
N LEU A 251 28.67 5.33 20.02
CA LEU A 251 28.68 4.92 18.61
C LEU A 251 30.02 4.32 18.18
N SER A 252 31.15 4.87 18.67
CA SER A 252 32.49 4.38 18.37
C SER A 252 32.73 2.93 18.81
N ASN A 253 32.14 2.51 19.92
CA ASN A 253 32.30 1.16 20.46
C ASN A 253 31.53 0.11 19.62
N LEU A 254 30.36 0.45 19.14
CA LEU A 254 29.56 -0.43 18.28
C LEU A 254 30.16 -0.55 16.87
N GLU A 255 30.62 0.58 16.29
CA GLU A 255 31.33 0.59 15.00
C GLU A 255 32.60 -0.27 15.06
N TYR A 256 33.30 -0.21 16.19
CA TYR A 256 34.47 -1.05 16.40
C TYR A 256 34.14 -2.54 16.44
N SER A 257 33.04 -2.94 17.10
CA SER A 257 32.59 -4.34 17.14
C SER A 257 32.23 -4.86 15.74
N ILE A 258 31.57 -4.03 14.94
CA ILE A 258 31.26 -4.35 13.53
C ILE A 258 32.55 -4.50 12.72
N GLN A 259 33.50 -3.56 12.90
CA GLN A 259 34.80 -3.60 12.21
C GLN A 259 35.60 -4.86 12.55
N LEU A 260 35.55 -5.32 13.81
CA LEU A 260 36.18 -6.59 14.23
C LEU A 260 35.53 -7.78 13.52
N SER A 261 34.19 -7.82 13.42
CA SER A 261 33.48 -8.87 12.70
C SER A 261 33.84 -8.89 11.22
N ILE A 262 33.90 -7.72 10.57
CA ILE A 262 34.30 -7.58 9.15
C ILE A 262 35.77 -7.98 8.94
N ASN A 263 36.64 -7.81 9.93
CA ASN A 263 38.05 -8.17 9.86
C ASN A 263 38.35 -9.55 10.48
N SER A 264 37.33 -10.35 10.79
CA SER A 264 37.49 -11.69 11.34
C SER A 264 38.22 -12.63 10.38
N GLY A 265 38.83 -13.71 10.92
CA GLY A 265 39.54 -14.70 10.11
C GLY A 265 38.65 -15.36 9.03
N ARG A 266 37.34 -15.52 9.29
CA ARG A 266 36.36 -16.05 8.32
C ARG A 266 36.16 -15.07 7.17
N MET A 267 36.01 -13.78 7.45
CA MET A 267 35.89 -12.75 6.42
C MET A 267 37.18 -12.55 5.62
N GLN A 268 38.34 -12.75 6.25
CA GLN A 268 39.64 -12.73 5.55
C GLN A 268 39.82 -13.95 4.65
N ALA A 269 39.30 -15.11 5.02
CA ALA A 269 39.30 -16.30 4.17
C ALA A 269 38.34 -16.19 2.97
N ASN A 270 37.33 -15.32 3.07
CA ASN A 270 36.37 -15.08 1.99
C ASN A 270 36.19 -13.56 1.74
N LEU A 271 37.15 -12.95 1.05
CA LEU A 271 37.14 -11.51 0.76
C LEU A 271 35.93 -11.08 -0.08
N SER A 272 35.40 -11.99 -0.89
CA SER A 272 34.18 -11.76 -1.69
C SER A 272 32.96 -11.50 -0.80
N ALA A 273 32.88 -12.07 0.40
CA ALA A 273 31.82 -11.81 1.36
C ALA A 273 31.76 -10.34 1.79
N LYS A 274 32.92 -9.68 1.92
CA LYS A 274 32.98 -8.24 2.21
C LYS A 274 32.42 -7.40 1.05
N ASN A 275 32.68 -7.81 -0.18
CA ASN A 275 32.15 -7.16 -1.37
C ASN A 275 30.62 -7.31 -1.45
N LEU A 276 30.11 -8.52 -1.18
CA LEU A 276 28.67 -8.77 -1.12
C LEU A 276 28.01 -7.96 0.02
N LEU A 277 28.64 -7.82 1.17
CA LEU A 277 28.14 -6.97 2.25
C LEU A 277 28.00 -5.52 1.80
N GLY A 278 28.97 -5.01 1.01
CA GLY A 278 28.88 -3.71 0.37
C GLY A 278 27.69 -3.58 -0.60
N VAL A 279 27.37 -4.62 -1.37
CA VAL A 279 26.19 -4.69 -2.23
C VAL A 279 24.91 -4.67 -1.39
N LEU A 280 24.81 -5.54 -0.40
CA LEU A 280 23.64 -5.64 0.47
C LEU A 280 23.36 -4.35 1.24
N SER A 281 24.39 -3.56 1.54
CA SER A 281 24.24 -2.30 2.28
C SER A 281 23.40 -1.24 1.52
N VAL A 282 23.34 -1.32 0.20
CA VAL A 282 22.55 -0.39 -0.64
C VAL A 282 21.16 -0.93 -1.02
N LEU A 283 20.82 -2.13 -0.59
CA LEU A 283 19.55 -2.80 -0.83
C LEU A 283 18.69 -2.80 0.45
N PRO A 284 17.68 -1.92 0.57
CA PRO A 284 16.86 -1.83 1.79
C PRO A 284 16.17 -3.14 2.15
N ASP A 285 15.69 -3.88 1.15
CA ASP A 285 15.03 -5.17 1.33
C ASP A 285 16.02 -6.35 1.33
N GLY A 286 17.34 -6.07 1.21
CA GLY A 286 18.35 -7.10 1.07
C GLY A 286 18.21 -7.87 -0.24
N LEU A 287 18.66 -9.12 -0.23
CA LEU A 287 18.65 -10.05 -1.39
C LEU A 287 17.65 -11.17 -1.15
N HIS A 288 16.67 -11.31 -2.02
CA HIS A 288 15.67 -12.38 -1.92
C HIS A 288 16.23 -13.72 -2.41
N SER A 289 15.94 -14.82 -1.69
CA SER A 289 16.43 -16.16 -2.02
C SER A 289 16.08 -16.63 -3.44
N LYS A 290 14.90 -16.24 -3.96
CA LYS A 290 14.46 -16.53 -5.35
C LYS A 290 15.32 -15.86 -6.43
N HIS A 291 16.07 -14.82 -6.07
CA HIS A 291 16.88 -14.05 -7.01
C HIS A 291 18.36 -14.38 -6.94
N LEU A 292 18.80 -15.35 -6.09
CA LEU A 292 20.21 -15.69 -5.93
C LEU A 292 20.87 -16.04 -7.26
N ASN A 293 20.25 -16.89 -8.07
CA ASN A 293 20.80 -17.27 -9.39
C ASN A 293 20.99 -16.05 -10.31
N LYS A 294 20.05 -15.09 -10.30
CA LYS A 294 20.21 -13.86 -11.08
C LYS A 294 21.36 -12.99 -10.63
N PHE A 295 21.57 -12.95 -9.29
CA PHE A 295 22.69 -12.21 -8.73
C PHE A 295 24.02 -12.93 -8.95
N ASP A 296 24.06 -14.27 -8.96
CA ASP A 296 25.23 -15.04 -9.41
C ASP A 296 25.58 -14.74 -10.88
N ASP A 297 24.55 -14.62 -11.75
CA ASP A 297 24.75 -14.29 -13.18
C ASP A 297 25.30 -12.88 -13.41
N ILE A 298 24.89 -11.88 -12.59
CA ILE A 298 25.32 -10.49 -12.77
C ILE A 298 26.55 -10.10 -11.95
N LEU A 299 26.79 -10.75 -10.82
CA LEU A 299 27.94 -10.55 -9.94
C LEU A 299 28.93 -11.73 -10.06
N VAL A 300 29.32 -12.01 -11.30
CA VAL A 300 30.11 -13.21 -11.70
C VAL A 300 31.43 -13.43 -10.92
N ASP A 301 31.93 -12.41 -10.27
CA ASP A 301 33.15 -12.49 -9.44
C ASP A 301 32.85 -12.80 -7.97
N LEU A 302 31.57 -13.01 -7.60
CA LEU A 302 31.14 -13.37 -6.26
C LEU A 302 30.43 -14.73 -6.28
N ASP A 303 30.90 -15.64 -5.45
CA ASP A 303 30.10 -16.83 -5.07
C ASP A 303 29.10 -16.38 -4.00
N ILE A 304 27.88 -16.01 -4.46
CA ILE A 304 26.84 -15.45 -3.59
C ILE A 304 26.51 -16.38 -2.43
N THR A 305 26.37 -17.67 -2.72
CA THR A 305 26.03 -18.68 -1.69
C THR A 305 27.09 -18.77 -0.60
N SER A 306 28.37 -18.90 -0.98
CA SER A 306 29.49 -18.96 -0.03
C SER A 306 29.63 -17.64 0.75
N CYS A 307 29.43 -16.51 0.07
CA CYS A 307 29.48 -15.18 0.70
C CYS A 307 28.36 -15.02 1.75
N LEU A 308 27.11 -15.37 1.42
CA LEU A 308 25.98 -15.30 2.34
C LEU A 308 26.19 -16.21 3.57
N GLN A 309 26.70 -17.42 3.37
CA GLN A 309 27.03 -18.33 4.47
C GLN A 309 28.07 -17.69 5.41
N THR A 310 29.13 -17.10 4.87
CA THR A 310 30.16 -16.39 5.64
C THR A 310 29.57 -15.23 6.44
N LEU A 311 28.74 -14.41 5.80
CA LEU A 311 28.11 -13.24 6.43
C LEU A 311 27.14 -13.64 7.55
N LEU A 312 26.35 -14.70 7.37
CA LEU A 312 25.50 -15.26 8.41
C LEU A 312 26.33 -15.77 9.60
N GLN A 313 27.41 -16.52 9.34
CA GLN A 313 28.31 -17.03 10.39
C GLN A 313 29.02 -15.92 11.18
N CYS A 314 29.18 -14.74 10.58
CA CYS A 314 29.77 -13.58 11.24
C CYS A 314 28.70 -12.66 11.87
N SER A 315 27.43 -13.03 11.87
CA SER A 315 26.28 -12.23 12.37
C SER A 315 26.21 -10.82 11.78
N LEU A 316 26.70 -10.63 10.56
CA LEU A 316 26.65 -9.37 9.84
C LEU A 316 25.35 -9.19 9.07
N ILE A 317 24.72 -10.31 8.70
CA ILE A 317 23.40 -10.36 8.05
C ILE A 317 22.48 -11.32 8.79
N LYS A 318 21.19 -11.18 8.54
CA LYS A 318 20.14 -12.11 8.99
C LYS A 318 19.35 -12.63 7.79
N LEU A 319 18.80 -13.83 7.92
CA LEU A 319 17.81 -14.36 6.97
C LEU A 319 16.43 -14.18 7.57
N ASN A 320 15.64 -13.31 6.96
CA ASN A 320 14.24 -13.07 7.33
C ASN A 320 13.37 -13.35 6.11
N GLU A 321 12.37 -14.23 6.23
CA GLU A 321 11.37 -14.46 5.17
C GLU A 321 11.94 -14.62 3.74
N GLU A 322 12.93 -15.46 3.59
CA GLU A 322 13.64 -15.65 2.31
C GLU A 322 14.49 -14.44 1.86
N LYS A 323 14.75 -13.43 2.73
CA LYS A 323 15.58 -12.27 2.41
C LYS A 323 16.83 -12.22 3.29
N TYR A 324 17.98 -12.06 2.64
CA TYR A 324 19.28 -11.86 3.29
C TYR A 324 19.53 -10.36 3.47
N GLN A 325 19.47 -9.89 4.70
CA GLN A 325 19.57 -8.46 5.03
C GLN A 325 20.67 -8.20 6.05
N PRO A 326 21.50 -7.16 5.87
CA PRO A 326 22.38 -6.67 6.94
C PRO A 326 21.54 -6.18 8.13
N HIS A 327 22.08 -6.30 9.33
CA HIS A 327 21.51 -5.56 10.45
C HIS A 327 21.57 -4.05 10.16
N PRO A 328 20.54 -3.26 10.57
CA PRO A 328 20.49 -1.82 10.23
C PRO A 328 21.77 -1.04 10.59
N ILE A 329 22.38 -1.37 11.73
CA ILE A 329 23.61 -0.75 12.17
C ILE A 329 24.79 -1.12 11.26
N VAL A 330 24.86 -2.39 10.86
CA VAL A 330 25.87 -2.90 9.92
C VAL A 330 25.68 -2.25 8.55
N GLN A 331 24.45 -2.13 8.09
CA GLN A 331 24.11 -1.45 6.84
C GLN A 331 24.59 0.00 6.85
N HIS A 332 24.23 0.75 7.90
CA HIS A 332 24.65 2.12 8.07
C HIS A 332 26.19 2.28 8.14
N PHE A 333 26.85 1.38 8.89
CA PHE A 333 28.31 1.35 8.95
C PHE A 333 28.93 1.14 7.55
N CYS A 334 28.45 0.16 6.77
CA CYS A 334 28.97 -0.15 5.44
C CYS A 334 28.76 1.02 4.45
N LEU A 335 27.61 1.69 4.52
CA LEU A 335 27.33 2.89 3.73
C LEU A 335 28.30 4.02 4.04
N ASN A 336 28.52 4.31 5.34
CA ASN A 336 29.45 5.36 5.77
C ASN A 336 30.90 5.06 5.39
N GLN A 337 31.28 3.79 5.38
CA GLN A 337 32.63 3.37 4.97
C GLN A 337 32.79 3.26 3.44
N GLY A 338 31.74 3.47 2.66
CA GLY A 338 31.79 3.38 1.20
C GLY A 338 32.21 1.98 0.70
N MET A 339 31.71 0.91 1.33
CA MET A 339 32.19 -0.45 1.06
C MET A 339 31.75 -0.99 -0.31
N LEU A 340 30.79 -0.39 -0.98
CA LEU A 340 30.32 -0.80 -2.31
C LEU A 340 31.38 -0.46 -3.36
N LEU A 341 31.92 -1.49 -4.00
CA LEU A 341 32.92 -1.31 -5.07
C LEU A 341 32.26 -0.70 -6.32
N PRO A 342 32.96 0.20 -7.05
CA PRO A 342 32.42 0.85 -8.25
C PRO A 342 31.89 -0.13 -9.31
N LYS A 343 32.58 -1.26 -9.54
CA LYS A 343 32.16 -2.29 -10.48
C LYS A 343 30.82 -2.94 -10.07
N HIS A 344 30.65 -3.30 -8.81
CA HIS A 344 29.39 -3.89 -8.31
C HIS A 344 28.28 -2.84 -8.27
N LYS A 345 28.63 -1.58 -7.93
CA LYS A 345 27.69 -0.46 -7.98
C LYS A 345 27.07 -0.34 -9.38
N ALA A 346 27.88 -0.31 -10.42
CA ALA A 346 27.42 -0.17 -11.80
C ALA A 346 26.51 -1.32 -12.22
N VAL A 347 26.87 -2.57 -11.85
CA VAL A 347 26.06 -3.76 -12.16
C VAL A 347 24.69 -3.71 -11.49
N ILE A 348 24.65 -3.39 -10.20
CA ILE A 348 23.40 -3.31 -9.42
C ILE A 348 22.51 -2.15 -9.92
N GLU A 349 23.09 -1.00 -10.20
CA GLU A 349 22.37 0.15 -10.74
C GLU A 349 21.76 -0.17 -12.10
N ASN A 350 22.52 -0.80 -13.01
CA ASN A 350 22.00 -1.21 -14.31
C ASN A 350 20.89 -2.26 -14.19
N PHE A 351 21.02 -3.23 -13.29
CA PHE A 351 19.97 -4.23 -13.03
C PHE A 351 18.65 -3.56 -12.64
N TYR A 352 18.66 -2.68 -11.63
CA TYR A 352 17.43 -2.03 -11.16
C TYR A 352 16.88 -0.99 -12.13
N ILE A 353 17.72 -0.30 -12.91
CA ILE A 353 17.27 0.58 -14.00
C ILE A 353 16.54 -0.25 -15.06
N THR A 354 17.12 -1.37 -15.48
CA THR A 354 16.52 -2.26 -16.49
C THR A 354 15.20 -2.84 -15.99
N LEU A 355 15.16 -3.27 -14.74
CA LEU A 355 13.93 -3.74 -14.10
C LEU A 355 12.88 -2.64 -14.08
N ALA A 356 13.22 -1.42 -13.66
CA ALA A 356 12.31 -0.27 -13.59
C ALA A 356 11.79 0.17 -14.96
N HIS A 357 12.58 -0.02 -16.04
CA HIS A 357 12.24 0.41 -17.40
C HIS A 357 11.28 -0.55 -18.13
N SER A 358 10.93 -1.68 -17.52
CA SER A 358 10.04 -2.68 -18.14
C SER A 358 8.62 -2.16 -18.34
N ASP A 359 8.00 -2.46 -19.50
CA ASP A 359 6.60 -2.14 -19.76
C ASP A 359 5.68 -3.18 -19.10
N TYR A 360 5.32 -2.93 -17.85
CA TYR A 360 4.55 -3.84 -17.01
C TYR A 360 3.11 -4.09 -17.45
N ASP A 361 2.60 -3.35 -18.43
CA ASP A 361 1.30 -3.64 -19.05
C ASP A 361 1.40 -4.82 -20.05
N LYS A 362 2.63 -5.19 -20.46
CA LYS A 362 2.89 -6.23 -21.47
C LYS A 362 3.74 -7.39 -20.97
N VAL A 363 4.28 -7.32 -19.75
CA VAL A 363 5.14 -8.38 -19.21
C VAL A 363 4.34 -9.58 -18.72
N SER A 364 5.02 -10.71 -18.57
CA SER A 364 4.46 -11.91 -17.96
C SER A 364 4.07 -11.70 -16.49
N SER A 365 3.17 -12.53 -16.00
CA SER A 365 2.83 -12.56 -14.56
C SER A 365 4.05 -12.77 -13.65
N GLU A 366 5.08 -13.48 -14.15
CA GLU A 366 6.32 -13.73 -13.43
C GLU A 366 7.16 -12.45 -13.29
N ALA A 367 7.39 -11.71 -14.37
CA ALA A 367 8.13 -10.45 -14.32
C ALA A 367 7.41 -9.37 -13.49
N TYR A 368 6.07 -9.38 -13.51
CA TYR A 368 5.27 -8.53 -12.63
C TYR A 368 5.51 -8.89 -11.15
N GLY A 369 5.47 -10.19 -10.80
CA GLY A 369 5.75 -10.69 -9.46
C GLY A 369 7.17 -10.36 -8.99
N GLU A 370 8.15 -10.40 -9.90
CA GLU A 370 9.53 -10.02 -9.62
C GLU A 370 9.65 -8.55 -9.21
N MET A 371 9.04 -7.63 -9.95
CA MET A 371 9.05 -6.22 -9.58
C MET A 371 8.38 -5.98 -8.23
N VAL A 372 7.29 -6.69 -7.91
CA VAL A 372 6.64 -6.58 -6.60
C VAL A 372 7.61 -6.91 -5.45
N LEU A 373 8.46 -7.92 -5.63
CA LEU A 373 9.47 -8.30 -4.63
C LEU A 373 10.60 -7.26 -4.49
N GLU A 374 10.91 -6.54 -5.57
CA GLU A 374 12.06 -5.63 -5.67
C GLU A 374 11.67 -4.14 -5.63
N VAL A 375 10.43 -3.81 -5.32
CA VAL A 375 9.92 -2.41 -5.32
C VAL A 375 10.80 -1.47 -4.50
N ASN A 376 11.16 -1.86 -3.28
CA ASN A 376 11.90 -0.98 -2.38
C ASN A 376 13.37 -0.86 -2.78
N ASN A 377 13.99 -1.94 -3.27
CA ASN A 377 15.36 -1.92 -3.79
C ASN A 377 15.43 -1.06 -5.05
N THR A 378 14.46 -1.20 -5.96
CA THR A 378 14.34 -0.39 -7.18
C THR A 378 14.16 1.09 -6.81
N LYS A 379 13.22 1.40 -5.90
CA LYS A 379 12.96 2.76 -5.42
C LYS A 379 14.21 3.42 -4.83
N ALA A 380 14.91 2.71 -3.94
CA ALA A 380 16.13 3.20 -3.31
C ALA A 380 17.25 3.45 -4.34
N THR A 381 17.38 2.58 -5.33
CA THR A 381 18.37 2.74 -6.39
C THR A 381 18.06 3.96 -7.26
N LEU A 382 16.81 4.11 -7.72
CA LEU A 382 16.40 5.28 -8.51
C LEU A 382 16.62 6.58 -7.73
N LEU A 383 16.22 6.64 -6.45
CA LEU A 383 16.44 7.83 -5.61
C LEU A 383 17.92 8.17 -5.43
N ARG A 384 18.78 7.15 -5.29
CA ARG A 384 20.24 7.37 -5.19
C ARG A 384 20.81 7.91 -6.50
N LEU A 385 20.40 7.38 -7.63
CA LEU A 385 20.85 7.84 -8.96
C LEU A 385 20.37 9.25 -9.26
N LEU A 386 19.11 9.57 -8.96
CA LEU A 386 18.54 10.92 -9.13
C LEU A 386 19.23 11.98 -8.24
N ASN A 387 19.88 11.56 -7.16
CA ASN A 387 20.68 12.44 -6.32
C ASN A 387 22.19 12.44 -6.68
N SER A 388 22.58 11.75 -7.75
CA SER A 388 23.94 11.69 -8.27
C SER A 388 24.04 12.40 -9.64
N ASN A 389 25.26 12.52 -10.15
CA ASN A 389 25.48 13.00 -11.52
C ASN A 389 25.46 11.82 -12.50
N TYR A 390 24.30 11.15 -12.62
CA TYR A 390 24.16 10.02 -13.54
C TYR A 390 24.12 10.50 -15.00
N GLU A 391 24.96 9.91 -15.85
CA GLU A 391 25.21 10.43 -17.22
C GLU A 391 24.03 10.19 -18.18
N ASP A 392 23.38 9.02 -18.11
CA ASP A 392 22.23 8.71 -18.98
C ASP A 392 20.92 9.18 -18.35
N GLU A 393 20.74 10.51 -18.39
CA GLU A 393 19.55 11.18 -17.88
C GLU A 393 18.26 10.63 -18.46
N SER A 394 18.25 10.36 -19.77
CA SER A 394 17.07 9.88 -20.48
C SER A 394 16.60 8.53 -19.94
N THR A 395 17.49 7.54 -19.86
CA THR A 395 17.18 6.21 -19.34
C THR A 395 16.71 6.27 -17.89
N LEU A 396 17.35 7.06 -17.03
CA LEU A 396 16.97 7.19 -15.62
C LEU A 396 15.57 7.79 -15.46
N VAL A 397 15.24 8.84 -16.22
CA VAL A 397 13.92 9.47 -16.17
C VAL A 397 12.84 8.53 -16.70
N TYR A 398 13.09 7.82 -17.80
CA TYR A 398 12.13 6.85 -18.31
C TYR A 398 11.91 5.69 -17.34
N ALA A 399 12.95 5.15 -16.73
CA ALA A 399 12.85 4.12 -15.70
C ALA A 399 12.02 4.63 -14.50
N SER A 400 12.25 5.88 -14.08
CA SER A 400 11.48 6.51 -12.99
C SER A 400 9.99 6.67 -13.33
N VAL A 401 9.66 7.04 -14.58
CA VAL A 401 8.28 7.16 -15.05
C VAL A 401 7.57 5.80 -15.06
N GLU A 402 8.20 4.76 -15.65
CA GLU A 402 7.59 3.43 -15.73
C GLU A 402 7.47 2.77 -14.33
N PHE A 403 8.50 2.92 -13.50
CA PHE A 403 8.46 2.46 -12.10
C PHE A 403 7.32 3.10 -11.31
N THR A 404 7.16 4.43 -11.39
CA THR A 404 6.09 5.11 -10.63
C THR A 404 4.70 4.81 -11.21
N ARG A 405 4.59 4.49 -12.51
CA ARG A 405 3.35 3.98 -13.10
C ARG A 405 3.01 2.60 -12.53
N PHE A 406 4.00 1.71 -12.44
CA PHE A 406 3.85 0.42 -11.78
C PHE A 406 3.42 0.58 -10.30
N CYS A 407 4.11 1.43 -9.54
CA CYS A 407 3.78 1.73 -8.14
C CYS A 407 2.33 2.22 -7.99
N SER A 408 1.87 3.10 -8.89
CA SER A 408 0.49 3.58 -8.89
C SER A 408 -0.53 2.45 -9.13
N ASN A 409 -0.21 1.47 -9.97
CA ASN A 409 -1.08 0.32 -10.23
C ASN A 409 -1.20 -0.61 -9.00
N ILE A 410 -0.18 -0.68 -8.15
CA ILE A 410 -0.21 -1.43 -6.88
C ILE A 410 -0.68 -0.59 -5.68
N GLY A 411 -1.07 0.68 -5.91
CA GLY A 411 -1.61 1.57 -4.88
C GLY A 411 -0.58 2.39 -4.10
N ASP A 412 0.70 2.37 -4.49
CA ASP A 412 1.73 3.29 -3.95
C ASP A 412 1.77 4.57 -4.82
N HIS A 413 1.16 5.64 -4.31
CA HIS A 413 1.14 6.95 -4.96
C HIS A 413 2.24 7.89 -4.41
N SER A 414 3.39 7.35 -4.04
CA SER A 414 4.54 8.15 -3.57
C SER A 414 5.07 9.05 -4.70
N ASP A 415 5.11 10.35 -4.46
CA ASP A 415 5.58 11.37 -5.39
C ASP A 415 7.11 11.54 -5.39
N LYS A 416 7.81 10.95 -4.41
CA LYS A 416 9.22 11.21 -4.12
C LYS A 416 10.14 10.95 -5.31
N VAL A 417 9.98 9.82 -6.01
CA VAL A 417 10.83 9.49 -7.16
C VAL A 417 10.64 10.50 -8.30
N MET A 418 9.38 10.84 -8.61
CA MET A 418 9.11 11.79 -9.70
C MET A 418 9.45 13.24 -9.34
N SER A 419 9.29 13.64 -8.07
CA SER A 419 9.73 14.97 -7.62
C SER A 419 11.25 15.13 -7.77
N GLN A 420 12.02 14.12 -7.36
CA GLN A 420 13.48 14.13 -7.55
C GLN A 420 13.88 14.01 -9.02
N ALA A 421 13.11 13.28 -9.86
CA ALA A 421 13.38 13.24 -11.30
C ALA A 421 13.20 14.62 -11.95
N VAL A 422 12.20 15.39 -11.55
CA VAL A 422 12.04 16.79 -12.01
C VAL A 422 13.25 17.63 -11.62
N GLU A 423 13.65 17.59 -10.34
CA GLU A 423 14.82 18.35 -9.85
C GLU A 423 16.11 17.92 -10.54
N PHE A 424 16.29 16.62 -10.78
CA PHE A 424 17.44 16.08 -11.47
C PHE A 424 17.56 16.64 -12.89
N VAL A 425 16.50 16.56 -13.70
CA VAL A 425 16.49 17.08 -15.08
C VAL A 425 16.72 18.61 -15.08
N GLN A 426 16.13 19.34 -14.13
CA GLN A 426 16.34 20.80 -14.01
C GLN A 426 17.77 21.18 -13.71
N LYS A 427 18.49 20.36 -12.93
CA LYS A 427 19.88 20.60 -12.54
C LYS A 427 20.88 20.18 -13.64
N GLN A 428 20.57 19.13 -14.39
CA GLN A 428 21.45 18.57 -15.42
C GLN A 428 21.30 19.34 -16.75
N SER A 429 20.47 18.83 -17.64
CA SER A 429 20.32 19.37 -19.00
C SER A 429 19.19 20.37 -19.15
N GLY A 430 18.18 20.28 -18.28
CA GLY A 430 16.91 20.98 -18.47
C GLY A 430 16.16 20.50 -19.72
N GLU A 431 16.41 19.28 -20.21
CA GLU A 431 15.81 18.76 -21.43
C GLU A 431 14.27 18.81 -21.34
N ARG A 432 13.68 19.62 -22.20
CA ARG A 432 12.25 19.94 -22.17
C ARG A 432 11.37 18.69 -22.23
N LYS A 433 11.69 17.75 -23.10
CA LYS A 433 10.90 16.53 -23.28
C LYS A 433 10.88 15.65 -22.02
N LEU A 434 12.00 15.55 -21.31
CA LEU A 434 12.10 14.84 -20.04
C LEU A 434 11.32 15.56 -18.94
N LEU A 435 11.43 16.90 -18.85
CA LEU A 435 10.65 17.70 -17.92
C LEU A 435 9.14 17.54 -18.14
N ILE A 436 8.67 17.61 -19.40
CA ILE A 436 7.25 17.41 -19.72
C ILE A 436 6.78 16.03 -19.23
N LYS A 437 7.55 14.97 -19.48
CA LYS A 437 7.19 13.62 -19.02
C LYS A 437 7.16 13.52 -17.51
N SER A 438 8.16 14.07 -16.84
CA SER A 438 8.25 14.04 -15.38
C SER A 438 7.11 14.79 -14.72
N PHE A 439 6.82 16.02 -15.15
CA PHE A 439 5.70 16.80 -14.63
C PHE A 439 4.34 16.15 -14.93
N LYS A 440 4.16 15.60 -16.13
CA LYS A 440 2.94 14.87 -16.48
C LYS A 440 2.73 13.67 -15.56
N GLN A 441 3.77 12.87 -15.32
CA GLN A 441 3.68 11.70 -14.44
C GLN A 441 3.42 12.10 -13.00
N LEU A 442 4.12 13.13 -12.51
CA LEU A 442 3.93 13.67 -11.15
C LEU A 442 2.50 14.21 -10.98
N GLY A 443 1.98 14.93 -11.98
CA GLY A 443 0.60 15.38 -11.99
C GLY A 443 -0.40 14.22 -11.97
N GLY A 444 -0.13 13.13 -12.69
CA GLY A 444 -0.92 11.90 -12.66
C GLY A 444 -0.95 11.22 -11.29
N ILE A 445 0.20 11.15 -10.61
CA ILE A 445 0.29 10.61 -9.24
C ILE A 445 -0.58 11.43 -8.28
N TYR A 446 -0.48 12.76 -8.31
CA TYR A 446 -1.30 13.62 -7.48
C TYR A 446 -2.79 13.55 -7.81
N LEU A 447 -3.15 13.35 -9.09
CA LEU A 447 -4.54 13.15 -9.50
C LEU A 447 -5.12 11.85 -8.90
N GLN A 448 -4.37 10.75 -8.94
CA GLN A 448 -4.76 9.48 -8.33
C GLN A 448 -4.85 9.58 -6.81
N ALA A 449 -3.98 10.36 -6.18
CA ALA A 449 -4.01 10.67 -4.76
C ALA A 449 -5.11 11.70 -4.38
N SER A 450 -5.96 12.12 -5.33
CA SER A 450 -7.00 13.14 -5.15
C SER A 450 -6.48 14.49 -4.65
N ASN A 451 -5.21 14.80 -4.87
CA ASN A 451 -4.62 16.12 -4.60
C ASN A 451 -4.68 17.00 -5.86
N PHE A 452 -5.89 17.55 -6.12
CA PHE A 452 -6.16 18.26 -7.36
C PHE A 452 -5.34 19.55 -7.53
N GLU A 453 -5.01 20.25 -6.45
CA GLU A 453 -4.20 21.45 -6.48
C GLU A 453 -2.78 21.18 -6.98
N LYS A 454 -2.09 20.21 -6.37
CA LYS A 454 -0.75 19.78 -6.80
C LYS A 454 -0.78 19.16 -8.20
N ALA A 455 -1.81 18.38 -8.52
CA ALA A 455 -1.99 17.78 -9.84
C ALA A 455 -2.08 18.88 -10.92
N LYS A 456 -2.95 19.88 -10.71
CA LYS A 456 -3.15 20.99 -11.62
C LYS A 456 -1.87 21.79 -11.84
N LYS A 457 -1.16 22.15 -10.76
CA LYS A 457 0.11 22.90 -10.85
C LYS A 457 1.14 22.17 -11.73
N ASN A 458 1.34 20.88 -11.52
CA ASN A 458 2.34 20.10 -12.27
C ASN A 458 1.90 19.90 -13.75
N LEU A 459 0.62 19.65 -13.99
CA LEU A 459 0.12 19.49 -15.36
C LEU A 459 0.12 20.80 -16.15
N GLN A 460 -0.16 21.94 -15.50
CA GLN A 460 -0.05 23.26 -16.13
C GLN A 460 1.39 23.60 -16.50
N GLU A 461 2.37 23.21 -15.67
CA GLU A 461 3.79 23.40 -16.01
C GLU A 461 4.19 22.48 -17.18
N ALA A 462 3.70 21.24 -17.22
CA ALA A 462 3.88 20.37 -18.37
C ALA A 462 3.22 20.95 -19.65
N GLU A 463 2.02 21.52 -19.53
CA GLU A 463 1.32 22.21 -20.63
C GLU A 463 2.14 23.38 -21.14
N ARG A 464 2.59 24.26 -20.24
CA ARG A 464 3.42 25.44 -20.57
C ARG A 464 4.67 25.03 -21.35
N LEU A 465 5.35 23.97 -20.92
CA LEU A 465 6.54 23.47 -21.62
C LEU A 465 6.21 22.89 -23.01
N CYS A 466 5.05 22.24 -23.19
CA CYS A 466 4.60 21.76 -24.49
C CYS A 466 4.31 22.91 -25.46
N LEU A 467 3.73 24.01 -24.97
CA LEU A 467 3.37 25.16 -25.81
C LEU A 467 4.59 25.91 -26.36
N LEU A 468 5.79 25.72 -25.80
CA LEU A 468 7.02 26.28 -26.37
C LEU A 468 7.47 25.58 -27.67
N ASP A 469 7.04 24.33 -27.90
CA ASP A 469 7.22 23.60 -29.15
C ASP A 469 6.06 22.58 -29.32
N PRO A 470 4.90 23.06 -29.77
CA PRO A 470 3.70 22.22 -29.85
C PRO A 470 3.81 21.07 -30.85
N VAL A 471 4.62 21.22 -31.89
CA VAL A 471 4.77 20.20 -32.95
C VAL A 471 5.57 19.00 -32.42
N ALA A 472 6.70 19.27 -31.76
CA ALA A 472 7.58 18.22 -31.22
C ALA A 472 6.92 17.40 -30.11
N HIS A 473 5.97 17.99 -29.34
CA HIS A 473 5.39 17.38 -28.14
C HIS A 473 3.89 17.07 -28.23
N THR A 474 3.33 17.05 -29.44
CA THR A 474 1.89 16.91 -29.71
C THR A 474 1.22 15.76 -28.93
N GLN A 475 1.85 14.57 -28.91
CA GLN A 475 1.28 13.41 -28.21
C GLN A 475 1.23 13.59 -26.68
N LEU A 476 2.29 14.15 -26.09
CA LEU A 476 2.32 14.44 -24.63
C LEU A 476 1.30 15.51 -24.29
N TYR A 477 1.19 16.53 -25.13
CA TYR A 477 0.25 17.62 -24.95
C TYR A 477 -1.19 17.13 -24.95
N GLY A 478 -1.59 16.26 -25.89
CA GLY A 478 -2.91 15.64 -25.89
C GLY A 478 -3.25 14.95 -24.57
N ARG A 479 -2.33 14.12 -24.05
CA ARG A 479 -2.51 13.42 -22.77
C ARG A 479 -2.52 14.35 -21.54
N ILE A 480 -1.78 15.44 -21.56
CA ILE A 480 -1.78 16.45 -20.48
C ILE A 480 -3.15 17.12 -20.42
N LEU A 481 -3.70 17.51 -21.58
CA LEU A 481 -5.04 18.11 -21.67
C LEU A 481 -6.13 17.15 -21.17
N GLU A 482 -6.03 15.84 -21.46
CA GLU A 482 -6.91 14.80 -20.89
C GLU A 482 -6.88 14.84 -19.37
N ASN A 483 -5.68 14.79 -18.77
CA ASN A 483 -5.53 14.79 -17.31
C ASN A 483 -6.05 16.10 -16.66
N ILE A 484 -5.83 17.25 -17.29
CA ILE A 484 -6.37 18.52 -16.80
C ILE A 484 -7.90 18.53 -16.91
N GLY A 485 -8.45 18.05 -18.01
CA GLY A 485 -9.89 17.85 -18.16
C GLY A 485 -10.49 16.94 -17.09
N ASP A 486 -9.79 15.87 -16.72
CA ASP A 486 -10.19 14.96 -15.63
C ASP A 486 -10.23 15.66 -14.28
N ILE A 487 -9.26 16.54 -13.98
CA ILE A 487 -9.28 17.35 -12.75
C ILE A 487 -10.53 18.22 -12.71
N TYR A 488 -10.78 18.99 -13.77
CA TYR A 488 -11.96 19.87 -13.83
C TYR A 488 -13.27 19.09 -13.74
N ARG A 489 -13.33 17.90 -14.34
CA ARG A 489 -14.49 17.01 -14.23
C ARG A 489 -14.71 16.52 -12.80
N LEU A 490 -13.64 16.21 -12.06
CA LEU A 490 -13.69 15.79 -10.65
C LEU A 490 -14.05 16.97 -9.72
N GLU A 491 -13.58 18.17 -10.04
CA GLU A 491 -13.96 19.42 -9.35
C GLU A 491 -15.38 19.91 -9.71
N ASN A 492 -16.09 19.15 -10.57
CA ASN A 492 -17.43 19.51 -11.09
C ASN A 492 -17.47 20.80 -11.96
N ALA A 493 -16.33 21.26 -12.44
CA ALA A 493 -16.22 22.36 -13.41
C ALA A 493 -16.39 21.82 -14.85
N LEU A 494 -17.61 21.40 -15.18
CA LEU A 494 -17.88 20.57 -16.36
C LEU A 494 -17.62 21.29 -17.69
N ASN A 495 -17.82 22.61 -17.75
CA ASN A 495 -17.56 23.40 -18.96
C ASN A 495 -16.06 23.53 -19.24
N ASP A 496 -15.24 23.71 -18.20
CA ASP A 496 -13.78 23.73 -18.34
C ASP A 496 -13.25 22.35 -18.77
N ALA A 497 -13.78 21.28 -18.17
CA ALA A 497 -13.46 19.92 -18.57
C ALA A 497 -13.75 19.68 -20.06
N GLU A 498 -14.91 20.13 -20.56
CA GLU A 498 -15.27 20.05 -21.97
C GLU A 498 -14.25 20.74 -22.85
N ALA A 499 -13.88 21.98 -22.52
CA ALA A 499 -12.92 22.76 -23.30
C ALA A 499 -11.57 22.03 -23.43
N TYR A 500 -11.07 21.43 -22.35
CA TYR A 500 -9.81 20.67 -22.38
C TYR A 500 -9.93 19.36 -23.18
N TYR A 501 -11.03 18.61 -23.04
CA TYR A 501 -11.24 17.40 -23.84
C TYR A 501 -11.40 17.71 -25.33
N GLN A 502 -12.06 18.81 -25.71
CA GLN A 502 -12.18 19.23 -27.10
C GLN A 502 -10.83 19.63 -27.70
N LYS A 503 -9.98 20.36 -26.95
CA LYS A 503 -8.61 20.66 -27.38
C LYS A 503 -7.81 19.36 -27.59
N SER A 504 -7.87 18.41 -26.65
CA SER A 504 -7.21 17.12 -26.80
C SER A 504 -7.72 16.34 -28.01
N LEU A 505 -9.04 16.31 -28.22
CA LEU A 505 -9.66 15.66 -29.38
C LEU A 505 -9.14 16.23 -30.71
N GLY A 506 -8.98 17.55 -30.82
CA GLY A 506 -8.37 18.20 -31.97
C GLY A 506 -6.96 17.69 -32.26
N ILE A 507 -6.16 17.50 -31.23
CA ILE A 507 -4.80 16.94 -31.34
C ILE A 507 -4.85 15.51 -31.89
N TRP A 508 -5.69 14.63 -31.32
CA TRP A 508 -5.76 13.25 -31.76
C TRP A 508 -6.37 13.08 -33.17
N LYS A 509 -7.27 13.99 -33.59
CA LYS A 509 -7.75 14.05 -34.95
C LYS A 509 -6.61 14.39 -35.92
N ASN A 510 -5.83 15.42 -35.62
CA ASN A 510 -4.69 15.82 -36.47
C ASN A 510 -3.60 14.72 -36.55
N ARG A 511 -3.50 13.87 -35.51
CA ARG A 511 -2.58 12.73 -35.49
C ARG A 511 -3.16 11.46 -36.12
N ASN A 512 -4.41 11.45 -36.48
CA ASN A 512 -5.16 10.29 -36.97
C ASN A 512 -5.14 9.09 -36.00
N ASP A 513 -5.07 9.34 -34.67
CA ASP A 513 -5.14 8.31 -33.65
C ASP A 513 -6.60 8.00 -33.34
N ILE A 514 -7.17 7.06 -34.09
CA ILE A 514 -8.60 6.73 -34.05
C ILE A 514 -9.02 6.15 -32.69
N TYR A 515 -8.14 5.32 -32.08
CA TYR A 515 -8.43 4.77 -30.75
C TYR A 515 -8.58 5.87 -29.70
N LYS A 516 -7.65 6.83 -29.66
CA LYS A 516 -7.70 7.97 -28.73
C LYS A 516 -8.88 8.90 -28.98
N GLN A 517 -9.25 9.11 -30.25
CA GLN A 517 -10.47 9.85 -30.58
C GLN A 517 -11.70 9.15 -29.99
N GLY A 518 -11.81 7.81 -30.12
CA GLY A 518 -12.90 7.03 -29.54
C GLY A 518 -12.98 7.15 -28.03
N VAL A 519 -11.84 7.08 -27.34
CA VAL A 519 -11.77 7.26 -25.87
C VAL A 519 -12.28 8.65 -25.46
N LEU A 520 -11.87 9.71 -26.16
CA LEU A 520 -12.31 11.06 -25.85
C LEU A 520 -13.79 11.30 -26.19
N TYR A 521 -14.29 10.75 -27.29
CA TYR A 521 -15.71 10.79 -27.57
C TYR A 521 -16.53 10.09 -26.47
N SER A 522 -16.07 8.93 -25.97
CA SER A 522 -16.69 8.26 -24.82
C SER A 522 -16.68 9.14 -23.57
N THR A 523 -15.56 9.82 -23.31
CA THR A 523 -15.41 10.74 -22.15
C THR A 523 -16.33 11.95 -22.27
N LEU A 524 -16.42 12.56 -23.45
CA LEU A 524 -17.37 13.64 -23.75
C LEU A 524 -18.82 13.15 -23.59
N GLY A 525 -19.15 11.96 -24.07
CA GLY A 525 -20.47 11.35 -23.89
C GLY A 525 -20.84 11.23 -22.40
N LYS A 526 -19.91 10.77 -21.55
CA LYS A 526 -20.08 10.73 -20.09
C LYS A 526 -20.28 12.13 -19.49
N LEU A 527 -19.54 13.12 -19.97
CA LEU A 527 -19.61 14.51 -19.54
C LEU A 527 -20.96 15.15 -19.90
N TYR A 528 -21.40 15.02 -21.17
CA TYR A 528 -22.66 15.58 -21.66
C TYR A 528 -23.88 14.93 -21.00
N ARG A 529 -23.82 13.64 -20.69
CA ARG A 529 -24.83 12.99 -19.84
C ARG A 529 -24.93 13.63 -18.45
N ARG A 530 -23.80 14.00 -17.82
CA ARG A 530 -23.81 14.75 -16.53
C ARG A 530 -24.37 16.16 -16.67
N LEU A 531 -24.17 16.79 -17.81
CA LEU A 531 -24.76 18.09 -18.17
C LEU A 531 -26.24 18.02 -18.55
N SER A 532 -26.84 16.82 -18.52
CA SER A 532 -28.21 16.53 -18.96
C SER A 532 -28.49 16.88 -20.44
N LYS A 533 -27.45 17.00 -21.26
CA LYS A 533 -27.50 17.19 -22.72
C LYS A 533 -27.49 15.82 -23.40
N LEU A 534 -28.65 15.13 -23.34
CA LEU A 534 -28.73 13.69 -23.63
C LEU A 534 -28.55 13.38 -25.11
N ASP A 535 -29.04 14.21 -26.03
CA ASP A 535 -28.95 13.96 -27.47
C ASP A 535 -27.52 14.16 -28.00
N GLU A 536 -26.81 15.14 -27.49
CA GLU A 536 -25.38 15.33 -27.77
C GLU A 536 -24.57 14.19 -27.20
N ALA A 537 -24.91 13.71 -26.00
CA ALA A 537 -24.25 12.55 -25.41
C ALA A 537 -24.40 11.29 -26.28
N ILE A 538 -25.59 11.05 -26.87
CA ILE A 538 -25.83 9.95 -27.82
C ILE A 538 -24.89 10.08 -29.02
N THR A 539 -24.80 11.28 -29.61
CA THR A 539 -23.94 11.53 -30.78
C THR A 539 -22.48 11.24 -30.46
N PHE A 540 -22.00 11.63 -29.29
CA PHE A 540 -20.63 11.33 -28.86
C PHE A 540 -20.38 9.84 -28.65
N TYR A 541 -21.31 9.10 -28.01
CA TYR A 541 -21.14 7.66 -27.86
C TYR A 541 -21.20 6.91 -29.20
N GLN A 542 -22.05 7.34 -30.15
CA GLN A 542 -22.08 6.77 -31.50
C GLN A 542 -20.75 6.99 -32.23
N SER A 543 -20.21 8.21 -32.16
CA SER A 543 -18.86 8.49 -32.70
C SER A 543 -17.77 7.64 -32.04
N ALA A 544 -17.86 7.43 -30.73
CA ALA A 544 -16.94 6.56 -29.99
C ALA A 544 -17.03 5.10 -30.46
N ILE A 545 -18.26 4.58 -30.69
CA ILE A 545 -18.48 3.21 -31.20
C ILE A 545 -17.85 3.06 -32.58
N GLN A 546 -18.09 4.00 -33.52
CA GLN A 546 -17.50 3.97 -34.84
C GLN A 546 -15.97 3.95 -34.81
N CYS A 547 -15.36 4.79 -33.98
CA CYS A 547 -13.92 4.80 -33.79
C CYS A 547 -13.41 3.45 -33.26
N HIS A 548 -14.02 2.90 -32.20
CA HIS A 548 -13.58 1.65 -31.59
C HIS A 548 -13.87 0.44 -32.47
N GLU A 549 -14.88 0.48 -33.30
CA GLU A 549 -15.17 -0.55 -34.30
C GLU A 549 -14.06 -0.59 -35.38
N SER A 550 -13.63 0.56 -35.87
CA SER A 550 -12.58 0.64 -36.91
C SER A 550 -11.20 0.14 -36.44
N VAL A 551 -10.95 0.04 -35.14
CA VAL A 551 -9.68 -0.40 -34.53
C VAL A 551 -9.82 -1.73 -33.77
N ASP A 552 -10.95 -2.42 -33.91
CA ASP A 552 -11.27 -3.70 -33.24
C ASP A 552 -11.05 -3.64 -31.71
N ALA A 553 -11.68 -2.66 -31.05
CA ALA A 553 -11.64 -2.50 -29.62
C ALA A 553 -12.95 -2.91 -28.92
N PRO A 554 -13.26 -4.20 -28.78
CA PRO A 554 -14.57 -4.70 -28.36
C PRO A 554 -14.93 -4.30 -26.92
N LEU A 555 -13.96 -4.26 -26.00
CA LEU A 555 -14.22 -3.83 -24.63
C LEU A 555 -14.74 -2.39 -24.57
N SER A 556 -14.10 -1.48 -25.31
CA SER A 556 -14.50 -0.07 -25.38
C SER A 556 -15.83 0.11 -26.13
N GLN A 557 -16.13 -0.73 -27.14
CA GLN A 557 -17.44 -0.75 -27.78
C GLN A 557 -18.53 -1.10 -26.77
N GLY A 558 -18.34 -2.16 -25.98
CA GLY A 558 -19.27 -2.56 -24.94
C GLY A 558 -19.54 -1.46 -23.93
N GLU A 559 -18.48 -0.77 -23.47
CA GLU A 559 -18.62 0.37 -22.55
C GLU A 559 -19.48 1.51 -23.15
N ASN A 560 -19.30 1.80 -24.43
CA ASN A 560 -20.08 2.86 -25.09
C ASN A 560 -21.55 2.48 -25.26
N TYR A 561 -21.84 1.24 -25.61
CA TYR A 561 -23.21 0.72 -25.65
C TYR A 561 -23.90 0.77 -24.28
N ARG A 562 -23.17 0.42 -23.20
CA ARG A 562 -23.66 0.58 -21.82
C ARG A 562 -23.93 2.06 -21.50
N GLY A 563 -23.07 2.97 -21.97
CA GLY A 563 -23.27 4.43 -21.88
C GLY A 563 -24.57 4.89 -22.53
N LEU A 564 -24.86 4.40 -23.74
CA LEU A 564 -26.14 4.64 -24.43
C LEU A 564 -27.33 4.08 -23.65
N GLY A 565 -27.22 2.89 -23.09
CA GLY A 565 -28.24 2.29 -22.23
C GLY A 565 -28.64 3.21 -21.07
N TRP A 566 -27.64 3.80 -20.37
CA TRP A 566 -27.91 4.79 -19.32
C TRP A 566 -28.67 6.03 -19.83
N ILE A 567 -28.34 6.52 -21.03
CA ILE A 567 -29.01 7.69 -21.61
C ILE A 567 -30.46 7.33 -21.97
N TYR A 568 -30.70 6.20 -22.61
CA TYR A 568 -32.04 5.77 -22.98
C TYR A 568 -32.93 5.54 -21.75
N ILE A 569 -32.39 5.04 -20.64
CA ILE A 569 -33.11 4.99 -19.35
C ILE A 569 -33.51 6.40 -18.91
N SER A 570 -32.59 7.37 -19.00
CA SER A 570 -32.86 8.77 -18.62
C SER A 570 -33.92 9.44 -19.51
N GLN A 571 -34.04 9.00 -20.76
CA GLN A 571 -35.08 9.43 -21.72
C GLN A 571 -36.37 8.60 -21.61
N SER A 572 -36.46 7.63 -20.68
CA SER A 572 -37.58 6.69 -20.57
C SER A 572 -37.80 5.80 -21.81
N LYS A 573 -36.80 5.62 -22.64
CA LYS A 573 -36.77 4.74 -23.82
C LYS A 573 -36.24 3.36 -23.41
N PHE A 574 -37.09 2.60 -22.71
CA PHE A 574 -36.64 1.38 -22.03
C PHE A 574 -36.34 0.21 -22.97
N PHE A 575 -36.99 0.11 -24.11
CA PHE A 575 -36.70 -0.92 -25.12
C PHE A 575 -35.36 -0.66 -25.82
N GLU A 576 -35.10 0.57 -26.17
CA GLU A 576 -33.80 1.00 -26.75
C GLU A 576 -32.65 0.83 -25.71
N ALA A 577 -32.98 1.03 -24.43
CA ALA A 577 -32.03 0.77 -23.35
C ALA A 577 -31.71 -0.74 -23.24
N GLU A 578 -32.71 -1.61 -23.32
CA GLU A 578 -32.53 -3.07 -23.31
C GLU A 578 -31.64 -3.51 -24.48
N ASP A 579 -31.90 -3.09 -25.70
CA ASP A 579 -31.09 -3.41 -26.90
C ASP A 579 -29.65 -2.95 -26.73
N ALA A 580 -29.44 -1.70 -26.28
CA ALA A 580 -28.11 -1.14 -26.10
C ALA A 580 -27.31 -1.94 -25.04
N VAL A 581 -27.92 -2.28 -23.91
CA VAL A 581 -27.21 -3.00 -22.85
C VAL A 581 -26.96 -4.48 -23.23
N GLN A 582 -27.87 -5.10 -24.00
CA GLN A 582 -27.64 -6.45 -24.55
C GLN A 582 -26.46 -6.45 -25.55
N LYS A 583 -26.31 -5.41 -26.38
CA LYS A 583 -25.13 -5.24 -27.24
C LYS A 583 -23.85 -5.08 -26.38
N ALA A 584 -23.89 -4.25 -25.33
CA ALA A 584 -22.78 -4.11 -24.41
C ALA A 584 -22.36 -5.47 -23.80
N LEU A 585 -23.32 -6.22 -23.30
CA LEU A 585 -23.10 -7.54 -22.71
C LEU A 585 -22.49 -8.54 -23.71
N LYS A 586 -22.92 -8.51 -24.98
CA LYS A 586 -22.33 -9.35 -26.04
C LYS A 586 -20.83 -9.10 -26.19
N PHE A 587 -20.39 -7.84 -26.23
CA PHE A 587 -18.99 -7.47 -26.30
C PHE A 587 -18.21 -7.86 -25.05
N HIS A 588 -18.76 -7.64 -23.87
CA HIS A 588 -18.11 -7.99 -22.61
C HIS A 588 -18.05 -9.50 -22.35
N LEU A 589 -18.97 -10.28 -22.92
CA LEU A 589 -18.87 -11.75 -22.94
C LEU A 589 -17.76 -12.22 -23.85
N ALA A 590 -17.62 -11.64 -25.05
CA ALA A 590 -16.53 -11.95 -25.98
C ALA A 590 -15.15 -11.66 -25.39
N THR A 591 -15.03 -10.57 -24.63
CA THR A 591 -13.76 -10.18 -23.96
C THR A 591 -13.56 -10.89 -22.60
N LYS A 592 -14.48 -11.73 -22.14
CA LYS A 592 -14.47 -12.45 -20.85
C LYS A 592 -14.26 -11.53 -19.63
N SER A 593 -14.70 -10.28 -19.71
CA SER A 593 -14.54 -9.30 -18.64
C SER A 593 -15.68 -9.40 -17.61
N SER A 594 -15.51 -10.22 -16.58
CA SER A 594 -16.56 -10.49 -15.56
C SER A 594 -17.07 -9.22 -14.87
N ILE A 595 -16.18 -8.23 -14.61
CA ILE A 595 -16.61 -6.98 -13.96
C ILE A 595 -17.56 -6.16 -14.86
N HIS A 596 -17.29 -6.10 -16.18
CA HIS A 596 -18.13 -5.37 -17.12
C HIS A 596 -19.45 -6.11 -17.37
N GLN A 597 -19.41 -7.44 -17.45
CA GLN A 597 -20.62 -8.28 -17.52
C GLN A 597 -21.52 -8.05 -16.31
N GLY A 598 -20.95 -8.02 -15.10
CA GLY A 598 -21.72 -7.76 -13.88
C GLY A 598 -22.40 -6.38 -13.89
N ASN A 599 -21.69 -5.34 -14.34
CA ASN A 599 -22.25 -4.01 -14.50
C ASN A 599 -23.38 -3.95 -15.55
N ASP A 600 -23.25 -4.70 -16.66
CA ASP A 600 -24.29 -4.76 -17.68
C ASP A 600 -25.53 -5.48 -17.18
N TYR A 601 -25.38 -6.59 -16.46
CA TYR A 601 -26.51 -7.29 -15.83
C TYR A 601 -27.20 -6.42 -14.76
N GLN A 602 -26.49 -5.63 -13.99
CA GLN A 602 -27.11 -4.65 -13.08
C GLN A 602 -27.96 -3.64 -13.84
N LEU A 603 -27.44 -3.13 -14.95
CA LEU A 603 -28.16 -2.17 -15.77
C LEU A 603 -29.38 -2.80 -16.47
N LEU A 604 -29.26 -4.03 -16.99
CA LEU A 604 -30.40 -4.80 -17.53
C LEU A 604 -31.47 -5.00 -16.48
N GLY A 605 -31.12 -5.39 -15.27
CA GLY A 605 -32.05 -5.52 -14.16
C GLY A 605 -32.82 -4.22 -13.89
N MET A 606 -32.15 -3.07 -13.93
CA MET A 606 -32.82 -1.77 -13.82
C MET A 606 -33.77 -1.49 -14.98
N VAL A 607 -33.40 -1.84 -16.22
CA VAL A 607 -34.25 -1.71 -17.40
C VAL A 607 -35.48 -2.61 -17.27
N TYR A 608 -35.32 -3.87 -16.86
CA TYR A 608 -36.43 -4.81 -16.68
C TYR A 608 -37.44 -4.32 -15.63
N LEU A 609 -36.95 -3.70 -14.53
CA LEU A 609 -37.85 -3.07 -13.56
C LEU A 609 -38.68 -1.94 -14.18
N LYS A 610 -38.08 -1.14 -15.06
CA LYS A 610 -38.80 -0.05 -15.77
C LYS A 610 -39.79 -0.59 -16.81
N LEU A 611 -39.55 -1.79 -17.31
CA LEU A 611 -40.44 -2.52 -18.23
C LEU A 611 -41.47 -3.38 -17.47
N GLU A 612 -41.57 -3.23 -16.14
CA GLU A 612 -42.48 -4.02 -15.29
C GLU A 612 -42.25 -5.54 -15.37
N ARG A 613 -41.00 -5.95 -15.57
CA ARG A 613 -40.56 -7.37 -15.64
C ARG A 613 -39.71 -7.73 -14.42
N PRO A 614 -40.28 -7.86 -13.22
CA PRO A 614 -39.53 -8.03 -11.98
C PRO A 614 -38.75 -9.34 -11.88
N GLU A 615 -39.26 -10.44 -12.46
CA GLU A 615 -38.58 -11.75 -12.42
C GLU A 615 -37.30 -11.74 -13.28
N ASP A 616 -37.34 -11.09 -14.44
CA ASP A 616 -36.17 -10.89 -15.29
C ASP A 616 -35.14 -10.00 -14.60
N ALA A 617 -35.58 -8.98 -13.86
CA ALA A 617 -34.72 -8.12 -13.09
C ALA A 617 -33.99 -8.87 -11.96
N ILE A 618 -34.69 -9.75 -11.23
CA ILE A 618 -34.09 -10.59 -10.19
C ILE A 618 -33.04 -11.50 -10.81
N SER A 619 -33.37 -12.18 -11.93
CA SER A 619 -32.41 -13.03 -12.64
C SER A 619 -31.18 -12.28 -13.10
N ALA A 620 -31.36 -11.08 -13.64
CA ALA A 620 -30.25 -10.23 -14.05
C ALA A 620 -29.33 -9.80 -12.84
N TYR A 621 -29.91 -9.39 -11.71
CA TYR A 621 -29.14 -9.04 -10.53
C TYR A 621 -28.41 -10.24 -9.90
N GLN A 622 -28.99 -11.44 -9.97
CA GLN A 622 -28.31 -12.66 -9.52
C GLN A 622 -27.11 -12.98 -10.41
N ARG A 623 -27.24 -12.87 -11.74
CA ARG A 623 -26.11 -13.01 -12.67
C ARG A 623 -25.06 -11.95 -12.45
N ALA A 624 -25.47 -10.70 -12.18
CA ALA A 624 -24.54 -9.64 -11.83
C ALA A 624 -23.73 -9.99 -10.59
N LEU A 625 -24.38 -10.54 -9.56
CA LEU A 625 -23.70 -10.97 -8.33
C LEU A 625 -22.69 -12.08 -8.60
N GLU A 626 -23.02 -13.07 -9.43
CA GLU A 626 -22.09 -14.14 -9.84
C GLU A 626 -20.87 -13.57 -10.58
N CYS A 627 -21.07 -12.66 -11.53
CA CYS A 627 -20.00 -12.01 -12.26
C CYS A 627 -19.10 -11.19 -11.33
N HIS A 628 -19.67 -10.43 -10.39
CA HIS A 628 -18.91 -9.65 -9.43
C HIS A 628 -18.17 -10.52 -8.40
N LYS A 629 -18.68 -11.70 -8.04
CA LYS A 629 -17.96 -12.70 -7.25
C LYS A 629 -16.74 -13.23 -8.01
N LEU A 630 -16.91 -13.60 -9.28
CA LEU A 630 -15.80 -14.04 -10.14
C LEU A 630 -14.73 -12.95 -10.31
N ALA A 631 -15.15 -11.69 -10.37
CA ALA A 631 -14.26 -10.54 -10.47
C ALA A 631 -13.68 -10.09 -9.11
N SER A 632 -14.05 -10.73 -8.00
CA SER A 632 -13.73 -10.30 -6.62
C SER A 632 -14.08 -8.83 -6.33
N SER A 633 -15.10 -8.29 -7.00
CA SER A 633 -15.53 -6.90 -6.88
C SER A 633 -16.44 -6.72 -5.67
N THR A 634 -15.88 -6.29 -4.54
CA THR A 634 -16.62 -6.03 -3.30
C THR A 634 -17.74 -4.99 -3.51
N LEU A 635 -17.43 -3.89 -4.19
CA LEU A 635 -18.41 -2.85 -4.50
C LEU A 635 -19.52 -3.37 -5.41
N GLY A 636 -19.18 -4.14 -6.45
CA GLY A 636 -20.15 -4.74 -7.36
C GLY A 636 -21.10 -5.71 -6.67
N GLN A 637 -20.58 -6.51 -5.71
CA GLN A 637 -21.40 -7.41 -4.90
C GLN A 637 -22.36 -6.62 -3.99
N GLY A 638 -21.87 -5.57 -3.32
CA GLY A 638 -22.70 -4.68 -2.50
C GLY A 638 -23.86 -4.06 -3.30
N ASN A 639 -23.54 -3.46 -4.45
CA ASN A 639 -24.56 -2.87 -5.34
C ASN A 639 -25.59 -3.91 -5.80
N SER A 640 -25.16 -5.12 -6.17
CA SER A 640 -26.09 -6.19 -6.61
C SER A 640 -27.03 -6.63 -5.49
N HIS A 641 -26.52 -6.79 -4.27
CA HIS A 641 -27.34 -7.11 -3.10
C HIS A 641 -28.31 -5.97 -2.75
N GLN A 642 -27.89 -4.70 -2.85
CA GLN A 642 -28.77 -3.54 -2.63
C GLN A 642 -29.92 -3.52 -3.64
N LEU A 643 -29.64 -3.78 -4.92
CA LEU A 643 -30.65 -3.85 -5.98
C LEU A 643 -31.63 -5.00 -5.76
N LEU A 644 -31.15 -6.19 -5.36
CA LEU A 644 -32.01 -7.32 -4.96
C LEU A 644 -32.87 -6.94 -3.75
N GLY A 645 -32.33 -6.30 -2.75
CA GLY A 645 -33.10 -5.84 -1.59
C GLY A 645 -34.25 -4.89 -1.96
N ARG A 646 -33.98 -3.95 -2.88
CA ARG A 646 -35.00 -3.00 -3.37
C ARG A 646 -36.12 -3.69 -4.11
N ILE A 647 -35.82 -4.68 -4.96
CA ILE A 647 -36.84 -5.39 -5.71
C ILE A 647 -37.68 -6.29 -4.81
N TYR A 648 -37.07 -6.97 -3.81
CA TYR A 648 -37.82 -7.76 -2.82
C TYR A 648 -38.75 -6.88 -1.98
N LEU A 649 -38.32 -5.68 -1.60
CA LEU A 649 -39.18 -4.72 -0.92
C LEU A 649 -40.38 -4.33 -1.80
N PHE A 650 -40.14 -4.05 -3.08
CA PHE A 650 -41.20 -3.73 -4.04
C PHE A 650 -42.19 -4.88 -4.21
N GLN A 651 -41.73 -6.14 -4.15
CA GLN A 651 -42.59 -7.34 -4.21
C GLN A 651 -43.31 -7.64 -2.88
N GLY A 652 -43.18 -6.83 -1.85
CA GLY A 652 -43.76 -7.09 -0.54
C GLY A 652 -43.11 -8.26 0.20
N LYS A 653 -41.83 -8.54 -0.05
CA LYS A 653 -41.01 -9.55 0.62
C LYS A 653 -39.97 -8.91 1.56
N PRO A 654 -40.43 -8.36 2.70
CA PRO A 654 -39.54 -7.55 3.56
C PRO A 654 -38.43 -8.37 4.25
N ASN A 655 -38.59 -9.69 4.45
CA ASN A 655 -37.56 -10.53 5.06
C ASN A 655 -36.40 -10.78 4.12
N GLU A 656 -36.68 -11.09 2.86
CA GLU A 656 -35.69 -11.27 1.79
C GLU A 656 -34.99 -9.93 1.48
N ALA A 657 -35.73 -8.81 1.54
CA ALA A 657 -35.21 -7.49 1.35
C ALA A 657 -34.16 -7.16 2.45
N GLU A 658 -34.54 -7.37 3.72
CA GLU A 658 -33.64 -7.14 4.86
C GLU A 658 -32.37 -7.98 4.78
N SER A 659 -32.50 -9.29 4.49
CA SER A 659 -31.36 -10.20 4.35
C SER A 659 -30.39 -9.71 3.27
N SER A 660 -30.92 -9.32 2.10
CA SER A 660 -30.10 -8.83 0.99
C SER A 660 -29.43 -7.50 1.33
N LEU A 661 -30.14 -6.57 1.99
CA LEU A 661 -29.59 -5.25 2.36
C LEU A 661 -28.54 -5.33 3.45
N LYS A 662 -28.65 -6.26 4.40
CA LYS A 662 -27.58 -6.50 5.40
C LYS A 662 -26.30 -6.97 4.71
N LYS A 663 -26.38 -7.88 3.75
CA LYS A 663 -25.22 -8.27 2.94
C LYS A 663 -24.68 -7.10 2.11
N ALA A 664 -25.55 -6.27 1.52
CA ALA A 664 -25.11 -5.08 0.82
C ALA A 664 -24.31 -4.14 1.73
N LEU A 665 -24.82 -3.91 2.95
CA LEU A 665 -24.17 -3.08 3.95
C LEU A 665 -22.81 -3.62 4.38
N GLU A 666 -22.67 -4.94 4.55
CA GLU A 666 -21.37 -5.59 4.81
C GLU A 666 -20.37 -5.27 3.70
N PHE A 667 -20.73 -5.51 2.43
CA PHE A 667 -19.88 -5.25 1.29
C PHE A 667 -19.58 -3.76 1.10
N HIS A 668 -20.56 -2.86 1.28
CA HIS A 668 -20.31 -1.42 1.19
C HIS A 668 -19.48 -0.90 2.35
N THR A 669 -19.54 -1.53 3.53
CA THR A 669 -18.65 -1.24 4.65
C THR A 669 -17.22 -1.69 4.35
N MET A 670 -17.04 -2.90 3.85
CA MET A 670 -15.75 -3.42 3.39
C MET A 670 -15.12 -2.53 2.30
N ALA A 671 -15.95 -1.99 1.40
CA ALA A 671 -15.51 -1.08 0.34
C ALA A 671 -15.35 0.38 0.79
N ASN A 672 -15.60 0.72 2.07
CA ASN A 672 -15.67 2.08 2.61
C ASN A 672 -16.54 3.04 1.76
N ASN A 673 -17.61 2.51 1.15
CA ASN A 673 -18.47 3.28 0.27
C ASN A 673 -19.62 3.95 1.04
N ALA A 674 -19.44 5.21 1.45
CA ALA A 674 -20.43 5.97 2.20
C ALA A 674 -21.76 6.15 1.41
N ILE A 675 -21.70 6.27 0.09
CA ILE A 675 -22.90 6.40 -0.77
C ILE A 675 -23.70 5.10 -0.77
N GLY A 676 -23.02 3.96 -0.91
CA GLY A 676 -23.63 2.64 -0.82
C GLY A 676 -24.25 2.38 0.54
N GLN A 677 -23.50 2.61 1.62
CA GLN A 677 -23.99 2.48 3.01
C GLN A 677 -25.22 3.35 3.27
N ARG A 678 -25.19 4.61 2.83
CA ARG A 678 -26.37 5.48 2.88
C ARG A 678 -27.57 4.87 2.19
N GLY A 679 -27.38 4.37 0.96
CA GLY A 679 -28.43 3.72 0.18
C GLY A 679 -29.02 2.50 0.89
N ASP A 680 -28.18 1.66 1.49
CA ASP A 680 -28.58 0.46 2.24
C ASP A 680 -29.42 0.85 3.47
N TYR A 681 -28.96 1.80 4.28
CA TYR A 681 -29.71 2.28 5.45
C TYR A 681 -31.04 2.94 5.06
N CYS A 682 -31.09 3.69 3.95
CA CYS A 682 -32.32 4.30 3.48
C CYS A 682 -33.37 3.22 3.14
N VAL A 683 -32.98 2.17 2.37
CA VAL A 683 -33.90 1.11 1.97
C VAL A 683 -34.26 0.22 3.17
N LEU A 684 -33.33 -0.04 4.12
CA LEU A 684 -33.67 -0.73 5.38
C LEU A 684 -34.70 0.07 6.20
N GLY A 685 -34.59 1.39 6.23
CA GLY A 685 -35.59 2.26 6.84
C GLY A 685 -36.99 2.07 6.25
N GLU A 686 -37.10 1.97 4.93
CA GLU A 686 -38.36 1.68 4.25
C GLU A 686 -38.86 0.24 4.53
N VAL A 687 -37.98 -0.76 4.65
CA VAL A 687 -38.33 -2.14 5.04
C VAL A 687 -38.96 -2.16 6.43
N TYR A 688 -38.34 -1.50 7.41
CA TYR A 688 -38.86 -1.46 8.78
C TYR A 688 -40.15 -0.65 8.87
N LYS A 689 -40.26 0.43 8.10
CA LYS A 689 -41.48 1.24 8.00
C LYS A 689 -42.65 0.39 7.44
N GLN A 690 -42.42 -0.44 6.42
CA GLN A 690 -43.43 -1.35 5.84
C GLN A 690 -43.91 -2.42 6.86
N ARG A 691 -43.03 -2.78 7.81
CA ARG A 691 -43.33 -3.70 8.92
C ARG A 691 -43.94 -3.01 10.14
N GLU A 692 -44.21 -1.73 10.06
CA GLU A 692 -44.67 -0.88 11.19
C GLU A 692 -43.68 -0.83 12.36
N GLN A 693 -42.42 -1.21 12.17
CA GLN A 693 -41.31 -1.11 13.13
C GLN A 693 -40.74 0.29 13.12
N LEU A 694 -41.53 1.28 13.57
CA LEU A 694 -41.22 2.70 13.38
C LEU A 694 -39.96 3.15 14.12
N HIS A 695 -39.61 2.53 15.27
CA HIS A 695 -38.38 2.85 16.00
C HIS A 695 -37.12 2.42 15.23
N ASP A 696 -37.15 1.21 14.64
CA ASP A 696 -36.05 0.71 13.83
C ASP A 696 -35.91 1.52 12.52
N ALA A 697 -37.06 1.85 11.88
CA ALA A 697 -37.06 2.71 10.71
C ALA A 697 -36.42 4.07 10.98
N LYS A 698 -36.76 4.71 12.11
CA LYS A 698 -36.14 5.97 12.56
C LYS A 698 -34.63 5.84 12.67
N ALA A 699 -34.15 4.80 13.37
CA ALA A 699 -32.71 4.57 13.55
C ALA A 699 -31.98 4.38 12.21
N MET A 700 -32.59 3.70 11.23
CA MET A 700 -31.99 3.52 9.91
C MET A 700 -31.89 4.83 9.12
N PHE A 701 -32.94 5.67 9.12
CA PHE A 701 -32.87 6.98 8.45
C PHE A 701 -31.89 7.92 9.11
N GLU A 702 -31.74 7.90 10.45
CA GLU A 702 -30.70 8.68 11.14
C GLU A 702 -29.28 8.28 10.68
N ARG A 703 -29.05 6.96 10.52
CA ARG A 703 -27.79 6.46 9.95
C ARG A 703 -27.62 6.86 8.48
N ALA A 704 -28.69 6.80 7.66
CA ALA A 704 -28.61 7.27 6.28
C ALA A 704 -28.20 8.74 6.20
N ILE A 705 -28.76 9.62 7.03
CA ILE A 705 -28.39 11.04 7.13
C ILE A 705 -26.91 11.20 7.52
N HIS A 706 -26.42 10.41 8.47
CA HIS A 706 -25.01 10.43 8.86
C HIS A 706 -24.10 10.15 7.65
N PHE A 707 -24.39 9.10 6.87
CA PHE A 707 -23.61 8.75 5.69
C PHE A 707 -23.82 9.71 4.51
N ALA A 708 -24.99 10.34 4.37
CA ALA A 708 -25.20 11.42 3.42
C ALA A 708 -24.28 12.62 3.68
N LYS A 709 -24.11 13.00 4.95
CA LYS A 709 -23.16 14.05 5.36
C LYS A 709 -21.71 13.64 5.08
N LYS A 710 -21.34 12.39 5.42
CA LYS A 710 -20.00 11.85 5.13
C LYS A 710 -19.69 11.86 3.63
N ALA A 711 -20.70 11.60 2.80
CA ALA A 711 -20.60 11.65 1.33
C ALA A 711 -20.75 13.07 0.75
N GLN A 712 -20.91 14.09 1.56
CA GLN A 712 -21.13 15.49 1.17
C GLN A 712 -22.32 15.68 0.18
N SER A 713 -23.37 14.87 0.31
CA SER A 713 -24.53 14.87 -0.58
C SER A 713 -25.73 15.57 0.08
N HIS A 714 -25.80 16.89 -0.08
CA HIS A 714 -26.89 17.70 0.50
C HIS A 714 -28.28 17.30 -0.02
N VAL A 715 -28.39 16.92 -1.30
CA VAL A 715 -29.67 16.45 -1.88
C VAL A 715 -30.14 15.16 -1.21
N SER A 716 -29.25 14.20 -1.04
CA SER A 716 -29.56 12.94 -0.37
C SER A 716 -29.85 13.14 1.12
N GLU A 717 -29.12 14.02 1.79
CA GLU A 717 -29.37 14.38 3.19
C GLU A 717 -30.77 14.96 3.40
N LYS A 718 -31.22 15.83 2.49
CA LYS A 718 -32.56 16.41 2.53
C LYS A 718 -33.63 15.32 2.36
N ALA A 719 -33.50 14.45 1.36
CA ALA A 719 -34.43 13.35 1.10
C ALA A 719 -34.54 12.39 2.30
N ASP A 720 -33.41 12.04 2.93
CA ASP A 720 -33.39 11.17 4.10
C ASP A 720 -34.02 11.82 5.33
N LYS A 721 -33.86 13.15 5.51
CA LYS A 721 -34.57 13.93 6.53
C LYS A 721 -36.06 13.97 6.33
N ASP A 722 -36.53 14.08 5.08
CA ASP A 722 -37.96 14.05 4.75
C ASP A 722 -38.56 12.70 5.08
N SER A 723 -37.85 11.59 4.77
CA SER A 723 -38.24 10.22 5.16
C SER A 723 -38.31 10.03 6.67
N LEU A 724 -37.31 10.55 7.40
CA LEU A 724 -37.28 10.52 8.88
C LEU A 724 -38.46 11.28 9.48
N ASN A 725 -38.75 12.49 8.97
CA ASN A 725 -39.87 13.30 9.45
C ASN A 725 -41.23 12.60 9.20
N ALA A 726 -41.37 11.89 8.10
CA ALA A 726 -42.57 11.09 7.81
C ALA A 726 -42.77 9.96 8.85
N VAL A 727 -41.70 9.27 9.22
CA VAL A 727 -41.73 8.22 10.26
C VAL A 727 -42.09 8.83 11.63
N ILE A 728 -41.48 9.95 12.02
CA ILE A 728 -41.79 10.65 13.27
C ILE A 728 -43.27 11.08 13.33
N ALA A 729 -43.81 11.57 12.21
CA ALA A 729 -45.20 11.93 12.11
C ALA A 729 -46.17 10.73 12.29
N GLN A 730 -45.78 9.56 11.76
CA GLN A 730 -46.52 8.31 11.99
C GLN A 730 -46.46 7.85 13.44
N MET A 731 -45.31 7.91 14.09
CA MET A 731 -45.15 7.59 15.54
C MET A 731 -46.06 8.46 16.41
N LYS A 732 -46.12 9.77 16.14
CA LYS A 732 -47.00 10.68 16.89
C LYS A 732 -48.50 10.37 16.68
N LYS A 733 -48.92 9.96 15.53
CA LYS A 733 -50.30 9.56 15.22
C LYS A 733 -50.72 8.24 15.89
N GLY A 734 -49.74 7.31 16.06
CA GLY A 734 -49.95 6.01 16.67
C GLY A 734 -49.86 5.99 18.21
N GLY A 735 -49.61 7.11 18.87
CA GLY A 735 -49.51 7.19 20.35
C GLY A 735 -48.21 6.56 20.91
N ALA A 736 -47.25 6.27 20.06
CA ALA A 736 -45.98 5.63 20.43
C ALA A 736 -44.82 6.65 20.52
N VAL A 737 -45.03 7.73 21.29
CA VAL A 737 -43.95 8.68 21.66
C VAL A 737 -43.96 8.84 23.16
#